data_9f4165400164183db5c39e4b0b44567b
#
_entry.id   9f4165400164183db5c39e4b0b44567b
#
_cell.length_a   1.000
_cell.length_b   1.000
_cell.length_c   1.000
_cell.angle_alpha   90.00
_cell.angle_beta   90.00
_cell.angle_gamma   90.00
#
_symmetry.space_group_name_H-M   'P 1'
#
loop_
_entity.id
_entity.type
_entity.pdbx_description
1 polymer ?
#
loop_
_entity_poly.entity_id
_entity_poly.type
_entity_poly.pdbx_seq_one_letter_code
_entity_poly.pdbx_strand_id
1 'polypeptide(L)'
;MTSNIGSEWKKWDLHVHTASSYDYKYNGADADKKLCQVLLENEICAVAITDHFLIDAKRIANLKSLAPTITFFPGVELRTDKGGNNLHIILIFPDDSDLEVLEQDFRATMIRRNAKGGDSNDTIYWDFHDIVEFAHTHKGLISIHAGKKSNGIDREIKVTNAVPYRDAVKNEIANAVDFFEIGQESDITTYRQHVFPSIGERPLIICSDNHNPMAYTRNADLWIKAQCTFEGLKQCLYQPAERIYIGSVPPVLNRVNKNAKSVIKSISVSPTPDAKHASEKWFDFSLPLNPGLVAVIGNKGSGKSALSDIIGLLCKCKTMSNASFLNDTRFRKKPKCYAKDYTATIEWQDGHIESKSLMEAVDAAAIEDAQYLPQKYIEDVCNDIGDKFQEEIDKVVFSYVDATERGGATSLKELIETKSQALFVERNRVLSLLKNANKRIIELEEKKTSAYKEKILHEKVKAEELLQRHEHEKPVEVPKPKNVTENLEYQAKLAAANSKISDLKTRIEYSQNSLRDINSEIDEIAALDARIQGLELEVSDINCTLDKYWEKHPLEFDGDKTIVLTTPREALIIRSTSLSLQKAKIIDDLGTEINARDDTLLAELSMAEKEKSDLIRSATKEEQLYQQYLANLESWKEERAKIVGDSKSGLTHYQNELTYLNEQLESDYQNACEQRIDIVKNLFALKEKAVDIYNRIYTPISHQISSLLKELDDGIEFSAEIKLSDENIAERLLAYINQRLSGRFRGKVEAHEQMQDIIKAVDWGTADGVLDFISQVMSSLVDDDFDLLARRISNKEEFYSLLYGLQYIDVSFRLKMGGRNLEELSPGERGIVLLIFYLALSKSNMPIIVDQPEDNLDNQSVYGKLVPCICAAKKRRQVIIVTHNPNIAVACDAEQIVFCQMNKSTSHISYTSGAVENSEVRNEVVDVLEGTMPAFSLRKKKYGNP
;
A
#
# COMPACT_ATOMS: atom_id res chain seq x y z
N MET A 1 -5.16 -28.89 -37.85
CA MET A 1 -6.04 -27.86 -37.30
C MET A 1 -5.25 -26.60 -37.19
N THR A 2 -5.70 -25.51 -37.80
CA THR A 2 -5.00 -24.21 -37.74
C THR A 2 -5.32 -23.55 -36.42
N SER A 3 -4.28 -23.22 -35.64
CA SER A 3 -4.48 -22.43 -34.43
C SER A 3 -5.03 -21.05 -34.79
N ASN A 4 -6.15 -20.69 -34.17
CA ASN A 4 -6.88 -19.45 -34.39
C ASN A 4 -6.78 -18.56 -33.15
N ILE A 5 -6.64 -17.26 -33.38
CA ILE A 5 -6.51 -16.26 -32.30
C ILE A 5 -7.83 -16.02 -31.50
N GLY A 6 -8.95 -16.61 -31.98
CA GLY A 6 -10.27 -16.48 -31.34
C GLY A 6 -11.08 -15.28 -31.82
N SER A 7 -11.82 -14.65 -30.91
CA SER A 7 -12.67 -13.48 -31.21
C SER A 7 -11.81 -12.23 -31.29
N GLU A 8 -11.89 -11.52 -32.40
CA GLU A 8 -11.18 -10.27 -32.66
C GLU A 8 -12.16 -9.12 -32.90
N TRP A 9 -11.75 -7.92 -32.54
CA TRP A 9 -12.47 -6.72 -32.93
C TRP A 9 -12.30 -6.43 -34.41
N LYS A 10 -13.41 -6.53 -35.18
CA LYS A 10 -13.46 -6.25 -36.61
C LYS A 10 -14.61 -5.33 -36.92
N LYS A 11 -14.49 -4.60 -38.07
CA LYS A 11 -15.54 -3.70 -38.52
C LYS A 11 -16.61 -4.48 -39.31
N TRP A 12 -17.84 -4.28 -38.94
CA TRP A 12 -19.01 -4.89 -39.56
C TRP A 12 -19.98 -3.84 -40.12
N ASP A 13 -20.74 -4.21 -41.09
CA ASP A 13 -21.87 -3.41 -41.61
C ASP A 13 -23.07 -4.32 -41.88
N LEU A 14 -24.08 -4.22 -41.04
CA LEU A 14 -25.19 -5.16 -41.04
C LEU A 14 -26.43 -4.61 -41.77
N HIS A 15 -26.27 -3.54 -42.57
CA HIS A 15 -27.33 -2.95 -43.36
C HIS A 15 -26.75 -2.29 -44.63
N VAL A 16 -26.70 -3.05 -45.73
CA VAL A 16 -26.15 -2.61 -47.02
C VAL A 16 -27.05 -3.07 -48.17
N HIS A 17 -27.33 -2.15 -49.09
CA HIS A 17 -28.11 -2.43 -50.29
C HIS A 17 -27.22 -2.67 -51.48
N THR A 18 -27.76 -3.43 -52.45
CA THR A 18 -27.11 -3.70 -53.72
C THR A 18 -27.96 -3.13 -54.88
N ALA A 19 -27.44 -3.28 -56.10
CA ALA A 19 -28.21 -2.88 -57.31
C ALA A 19 -29.47 -3.73 -57.55
N SER A 20 -29.81 -4.66 -56.66
CA SER A 20 -31.11 -5.36 -56.67
C SER A 20 -32.20 -4.56 -55.94
N SER A 21 -31.83 -3.67 -55.06
CA SER A 21 -32.78 -2.80 -54.37
C SER A 21 -33.36 -1.74 -55.29
N TYR A 22 -34.67 -1.53 -55.23
CA TYR A 22 -35.40 -0.62 -56.13
C TYR A 22 -34.93 0.82 -56.11
N ASP A 23 -34.38 1.27 -55.03
CA ASP A 23 -33.96 2.64 -54.76
C ASP A 23 -32.41 2.82 -54.81
N TYR A 24 -31.69 1.82 -55.31
CA TYR A 24 -30.25 1.85 -55.47
C TYR A 24 -29.81 2.89 -56.53
N LYS A 25 -28.82 3.71 -56.22
CA LYS A 25 -28.50 4.92 -56.98
C LYS A 25 -27.38 4.72 -57.99
N TYR A 26 -26.65 3.60 -57.97
CA TYR A 26 -25.57 3.31 -58.91
C TYR A 26 -25.93 2.18 -59.85
N ASN A 27 -26.11 2.51 -61.12
CA ASN A 27 -26.58 1.59 -62.17
C ASN A 27 -25.47 1.05 -63.09
N GLY A 28 -24.19 1.17 -62.73
CA GLY A 28 -23.07 0.65 -63.48
C GLY A 28 -23.01 -0.87 -63.49
N ALA A 29 -22.60 -1.48 -64.62
CA ALA A 29 -22.45 -2.94 -64.71
C ALA A 29 -21.39 -3.51 -63.77
N ASP A 30 -20.58 -2.62 -63.17
CA ASP A 30 -19.53 -2.93 -62.19
C ASP A 30 -19.97 -2.67 -60.72
N ALA A 31 -21.27 -2.51 -60.45
CA ALA A 31 -21.82 -2.15 -59.14
C ALA A 31 -21.33 -3.10 -58.02
N ASP A 32 -21.38 -4.40 -58.20
CA ASP A 32 -20.95 -5.38 -57.23
C ASP A 32 -19.43 -5.29 -56.96
N LYS A 33 -18.61 -5.07 -58.01
CA LYS A 33 -17.16 -4.86 -57.86
C LYS A 33 -16.85 -3.59 -57.05
N LYS A 34 -17.58 -2.50 -57.35
CA LYS A 34 -17.44 -1.24 -56.62
C LYS A 34 -17.81 -1.36 -55.16
N LEU A 35 -18.92 -2.06 -54.90
CA LEU A 35 -19.33 -2.33 -53.50
C LEU A 35 -18.27 -3.14 -52.77
N CYS A 36 -17.78 -4.24 -53.32
CA CYS A 36 -16.71 -5.03 -52.72
C CYS A 36 -15.45 -4.23 -52.52
N GLN A 37 -15.03 -3.40 -53.46
CA GLN A 37 -13.87 -2.53 -53.34
C GLN A 37 -13.99 -1.56 -52.14
N VAL A 38 -15.12 -0.86 -52.04
CA VAL A 38 -15.38 0.12 -50.98
C VAL A 38 -15.44 -0.56 -49.62
N LEU A 39 -16.05 -1.74 -49.47
CA LEU A 39 -16.07 -2.51 -48.24
C LEU A 39 -14.66 -2.89 -47.79
N LEU A 40 -13.82 -3.36 -48.73
CA LEU A 40 -12.42 -3.70 -48.45
C LEU A 40 -11.59 -2.48 -48.04
N GLU A 41 -11.73 -1.33 -48.76
CA GLU A 41 -11.06 -0.07 -48.44
C GLU A 41 -11.44 0.46 -47.04
N ASN A 42 -12.66 0.17 -46.58
CA ASN A 42 -13.15 0.50 -45.25
C ASN A 42 -12.91 -0.57 -44.20
N GLU A 43 -12.14 -1.63 -44.50
CA GLU A 43 -11.79 -2.73 -43.62
C GLU A 43 -13.02 -3.48 -43.07
N ILE A 44 -14.13 -3.53 -43.83
CA ILE A 44 -15.31 -4.28 -43.42
C ILE A 44 -15.07 -5.79 -43.62
N CYS A 45 -15.23 -6.53 -42.53
CA CYS A 45 -14.98 -7.98 -42.54
C CYS A 45 -16.26 -8.84 -42.67
N ALA A 46 -17.40 -8.28 -42.27
CA ALA A 46 -18.69 -8.95 -42.41
C ALA A 46 -19.80 -7.95 -42.74
N VAL A 47 -20.71 -8.35 -43.60
CA VAL A 47 -21.74 -7.47 -44.16
C VAL A 47 -23.06 -8.25 -44.27
N ALA A 48 -24.19 -7.62 -43.94
CA ALA A 48 -25.49 -8.13 -44.28
C ALA A 48 -26.03 -7.40 -45.57
N ILE A 49 -26.38 -8.17 -46.58
CA ILE A 49 -27.04 -7.68 -47.80
C ILE A 49 -28.52 -7.68 -47.53
N THR A 50 -29.11 -6.51 -47.46
CA THR A 50 -30.47 -6.27 -46.97
C THR A 50 -31.34 -5.48 -47.97
N ASP A 51 -31.32 -5.90 -49.24
CA ASP A 51 -32.12 -5.26 -50.27
C ASP A 51 -33.60 -5.17 -49.89
N HIS A 52 -34.25 -4.09 -50.28
CA HIS A 52 -35.65 -3.90 -49.99
C HIS A 52 -36.54 -4.96 -50.66
N PHE A 53 -37.30 -5.66 -49.86
CA PHE A 53 -38.38 -6.59 -50.25
C PHE A 53 -37.95 -7.78 -51.09
N LEU A 54 -36.67 -8.11 -51.19
CA LEU A 54 -36.15 -9.24 -51.91
C LEU A 54 -34.85 -9.81 -51.33
N ILE A 55 -34.65 -11.07 -51.62
CA ILE A 55 -33.38 -11.76 -51.41
C ILE A 55 -32.87 -12.18 -52.78
N ASP A 56 -31.69 -11.73 -53.22
CA ASP A 56 -31.09 -12.08 -54.51
C ASP A 56 -29.94 -13.07 -54.28
N ALA A 57 -30.27 -14.35 -54.36
CA ALA A 57 -29.33 -15.45 -54.14
C ALA A 57 -28.12 -15.38 -55.10
N LYS A 58 -28.36 -15.05 -56.39
CA LYS A 58 -27.28 -15.01 -57.40
C LYS A 58 -26.29 -13.85 -57.10
N ARG A 59 -26.81 -12.70 -56.72
CA ARG A 59 -26.01 -11.55 -56.44
C ARG A 59 -25.18 -11.76 -55.17
N ILE A 60 -25.78 -12.28 -54.12
CA ILE A 60 -25.06 -12.63 -52.87
C ILE A 60 -23.94 -13.65 -53.15
N ALA A 61 -24.20 -14.66 -53.95
CA ALA A 61 -23.19 -15.63 -54.39
C ALA A 61 -22.05 -14.98 -55.19
N ASN A 62 -22.38 -14.01 -56.07
CA ASN A 62 -21.40 -13.23 -56.81
C ASN A 62 -20.52 -12.35 -55.89
N LEU A 63 -21.10 -11.66 -54.90
CA LEU A 63 -20.35 -10.87 -53.92
C LEU A 63 -19.40 -11.73 -53.09
N LYS A 64 -19.86 -12.91 -52.62
CA LYS A 64 -19.02 -13.90 -51.94
C LYS A 64 -17.80 -14.32 -52.78
N SER A 65 -18.01 -14.47 -54.12
CA SER A 65 -16.92 -14.80 -55.04
C SER A 65 -15.96 -13.63 -55.31
N LEU A 66 -16.45 -12.40 -55.35
CA LEU A 66 -15.66 -11.20 -55.62
C LEU A 66 -14.79 -10.77 -54.44
N ALA A 67 -15.26 -10.99 -53.19
CA ALA A 67 -14.55 -10.61 -51.97
C ALA A 67 -14.60 -11.77 -50.96
N PRO A 68 -13.85 -12.85 -51.17
CA PRO A 68 -13.89 -14.06 -50.31
C PRO A 68 -13.37 -13.83 -48.87
N THR A 69 -12.74 -12.73 -48.61
CA THR A 69 -12.28 -12.32 -47.25
C THR A 69 -13.37 -11.62 -46.41
N ILE A 70 -14.49 -11.25 -47.07
CA ILE A 70 -15.65 -10.66 -46.41
C ILE A 70 -16.73 -11.73 -46.27
N THR A 71 -17.29 -11.84 -45.08
CA THR A 71 -18.47 -12.70 -44.83
C THR A 71 -19.71 -11.91 -45.21
N PHE A 72 -20.50 -12.47 -46.15
CA PHE A 72 -21.77 -11.91 -46.59
C PHE A 72 -22.93 -12.73 -46.00
N PHE A 73 -23.72 -12.07 -45.13
CA PHE A 73 -24.98 -12.63 -44.64
C PHE A 73 -26.12 -12.30 -45.61
N PRO A 74 -26.93 -13.29 -46.01
CA PRO A 74 -28.18 -12.98 -46.73
C PRO A 74 -29.13 -12.28 -45.76
N GLY A 75 -29.85 -11.29 -46.23
CA GLY A 75 -30.82 -10.53 -45.46
C GLY A 75 -31.85 -9.86 -46.35
N VAL A 76 -32.76 -9.16 -45.74
CA VAL A 76 -33.80 -8.40 -46.40
C VAL A 76 -34.33 -7.28 -45.51
N GLU A 77 -34.59 -6.11 -46.05
CA GLU A 77 -35.29 -5.03 -45.38
C GLU A 77 -36.78 -5.03 -45.73
N LEU A 78 -37.64 -5.02 -44.71
CA LEU A 78 -39.09 -5.08 -44.85
C LEU A 78 -39.75 -3.91 -44.12
N ARG A 79 -41.02 -3.63 -44.45
CA ARG A 79 -41.88 -2.74 -43.69
C ARG A 79 -42.92 -3.56 -42.94
N THR A 80 -43.19 -3.20 -41.71
CA THR A 80 -44.17 -3.86 -40.88
C THR A 80 -45.45 -3.03 -40.80
N ASP A 81 -46.57 -3.66 -40.39
CA ASP A 81 -47.83 -3.01 -40.11
C ASP A 81 -47.81 -2.12 -38.84
N LYS A 82 -46.72 -2.12 -38.11
CA LYS A 82 -46.58 -1.28 -36.90
C LYS A 82 -46.06 0.11 -37.28
N GLY A 83 -46.56 1.12 -36.53
CA GLY A 83 -46.17 2.52 -36.68
C GLY A 83 -47.02 3.30 -37.69
N GLY A 84 -46.84 4.63 -37.73
CA GLY A 84 -47.61 5.53 -38.61
C GLY A 84 -47.22 5.47 -40.05
N ASN A 85 -45.92 5.30 -40.32
CA ASN A 85 -45.36 5.17 -41.67
C ASN A 85 -44.67 3.80 -41.93
N ASN A 86 -45.15 2.76 -41.27
CA ASN A 86 -44.61 1.41 -41.30
C ASN A 86 -43.12 1.33 -40.86
N LEU A 87 -42.88 0.69 -39.71
CA LEU A 87 -41.55 0.50 -39.23
C LEU A 87 -40.69 -0.33 -40.16
N HIS A 88 -39.41 0.09 -40.33
CA HIS A 88 -38.45 -0.70 -41.06
C HIS A 88 -37.82 -1.76 -40.17
N ILE A 89 -37.74 -2.99 -40.64
CA ILE A 89 -37.22 -4.16 -39.97
C ILE A 89 -36.29 -4.92 -40.90
N ILE A 90 -35.18 -5.37 -40.39
CA ILE A 90 -34.14 -6.05 -41.17
C ILE A 90 -34.02 -7.47 -40.64
N LEU A 91 -34.06 -8.44 -41.56
CA LEU A 91 -33.79 -9.82 -41.28
C LEU A 91 -32.39 -10.18 -41.78
N ILE A 92 -31.62 -10.86 -40.94
CA ILE A 92 -30.26 -11.34 -41.24
C ILE A 92 -30.23 -12.83 -41.04
N PHE A 93 -29.83 -13.58 -42.09
CA PHE A 93 -29.83 -15.05 -42.07
C PHE A 93 -28.41 -15.63 -42.02
N PRO A 94 -28.25 -16.91 -41.60
CA PRO A 94 -26.94 -17.56 -41.54
C PRO A 94 -26.15 -17.47 -42.84
N ASP A 95 -24.84 -17.25 -42.76
CA ASP A 95 -23.94 -17.15 -43.91
C ASP A 95 -23.79 -18.49 -44.67
N ASP A 96 -24.13 -19.60 -44.05
CA ASP A 96 -24.16 -20.95 -44.62
C ASP A 96 -25.56 -21.37 -45.12
N SER A 97 -26.56 -20.48 -45.12
CA SER A 97 -27.90 -20.74 -45.62
C SER A 97 -27.86 -21.14 -47.10
N ASP A 98 -28.77 -22.06 -47.50
CA ASP A 98 -29.05 -22.34 -48.90
C ASP A 98 -29.79 -21.12 -49.50
N LEU A 99 -29.04 -20.32 -50.27
CA LEU A 99 -29.51 -19.05 -50.79
C LEU A 99 -30.72 -19.23 -51.76
N GLU A 100 -30.73 -20.28 -52.56
CA GLU A 100 -31.81 -20.52 -53.50
C GLU A 100 -33.12 -20.95 -52.80
N VAL A 101 -33.01 -21.81 -51.81
CA VAL A 101 -34.13 -22.19 -50.94
C VAL A 101 -34.68 -20.99 -50.20
N LEU A 102 -33.81 -20.18 -49.58
CA LEU A 102 -34.20 -19.00 -48.80
C LEU A 102 -34.92 -17.96 -49.70
N GLU A 103 -34.40 -17.70 -50.92
CA GLU A 103 -35.05 -16.81 -51.88
C GLU A 103 -36.41 -17.34 -52.33
N GLN A 104 -36.53 -18.65 -52.65
CA GLN A 104 -37.80 -19.26 -53.06
C GLN A 104 -38.85 -19.21 -51.97
N ASP A 105 -38.48 -19.56 -50.73
CA ASP A 105 -39.40 -19.51 -49.61
C ASP A 105 -39.82 -18.07 -49.26
N PHE A 106 -38.91 -17.10 -49.37
CA PHE A 106 -39.25 -15.71 -49.21
C PHE A 106 -40.28 -15.24 -50.22
N ARG A 107 -40.08 -15.59 -51.47
CA ARG A 107 -41.05 -15.30 -52.56
C ARG A 107 -42.38 -15.99 -52.37
N ALA A 108 -42.40 -17.21 -51.92
CA ALA A 108 -43.62 -18.03 -51.80
C ALA A 108 -44.43 -17.61 -50.53
N THR A 109 -43.81 -17.35 -49.44
CA THR A 109 -44.47 -17.07 -48.16
C THR A 109 -44.62 -15.58 -47.92
N MET A 110 -43.57 -14.80 -48.00
CA MET A 110 -43.63 -13.38 -47.71
C MET A 110 -44.23 -12.56 -48.83
N ILE A 111 -43.76 -12.66 -50.06
CA ILE A 111 -44.27 -11.80 -51.12
C ILE A 111 -45.65 -12.21 -51.60
N ARG A 112 -45.85 -13.46 -51.97
CA ARG A 112 -47.10 -13.90 -52.62
C ARG A 112 -48.26 -14.18 -51.68
N ARG A 113 -47.99 -14.62 -50.47
CA ARG A 113 -49.03 -15.03 -49.49
C ARG A 113 -49.32 -13.97 -48.43
N ASN A 114 -48.30 -13.30 -47.90
CA ASN A 114 -48.39 -12.50 -46.70
C ASN A 114 -48.25 -10.99 -46.97
N ALA A 115 -47.80 -10.55 -48.14
CA ALA A 115 -47.68 -9.16 -48.50
C ALA A 115 -49.02 -8.42 -48.45
N LYS A 116 -49.06 -7.23 -47.92
CA LYS A 116 -50.21 -6.34 -47.79
C LYS A 116 -49.92 -4.98 -48.45
N GLY A 117 -50.91 -4.14 -48.66
CA GLY A 117 -50.73 -2.77 -49.20
C GLY A 117 -50.61 -2.71 -50.73
N GLY A 118 -50.73 -3.83 -51.51
CA GLY A 118 -50.60 -3.90 -52.93
C GLY A 118 -49.18 -4.21 -53.42
N ASP A 119 -48.96 -4.18 -54.74
CA ASP A 119 -47.66 -4.57 -55.33
C ASP A 119 -46.69 -3.41 -55.53
N SER A 120 -47.04 -2.20 -55.09
CA SER A 120 -46.18 -1.01 -55.19
C SER A 120 -45.11 -0.97 -54.10
N ASN A 121 -43.89 -0.67 -54.44
CA ASN A 121 -42.79 -0.46 -53.53
C ASN A 121 -43.06 0.64 -52.46
N ASP A 122 -43.96 1.53 -52.69
CA ASP A 122 -44.35 2.60 -51.78
C ASP A 122 -45.39 2.16 -50.73
N THR A 123 -46.16 1.12 -51.01
CA THR A 123 -47.31 0.70 -50.22
C THR A 123 -47.21 -0.68 -49.63
N ILE A 124 -46.31 -1.53 -50.09
CA ILE A 124 -46.13 -2.90 -49.59
C ILE A 124 -45.63 -2.96 -48.15
N TYR A 125 -46.24 -3.78 -47.33
CA TYR A 125 -45.87 -4.08 -45.96
C TYR A 125 -46.31 -5.49 -45.52
N TRP A 126 -45.84 -5.96 -44.40
CA TRP A 126 -46.19 -7.26 -43.84
C TRP A 126 -46.65 -7.12 -42.36
N ASP A 127 -47.39 -8.11 -41.93
CA ASP A 127 -47.74 -8.27 -40.53
C ASP A 127 -46.46 -8.56 -39.72
N PHE A 128 -46.31 -7.92 -38.60
CA PHE A 128 -45.11 -8.05 -37.77
C PHE A 128 -44.86 -9.50 -37.33
N HIS A 129 -45.92 -10.24 -36.96
CA HIS A 129 -45.80 -11.64 -36.58
C HIS A 129 -45.37 -12.54 -37.74
N ASP A 130 -45.87 -12.29 -38.96
CA ASP A 130 -45.46 -13.02 -40.16
C ASP A 130 -43.94 -12.85 -40.44
N ILE A 131 -43.42 -11.63 -40.23
CA ILE A 131 -41.98 -11.34 -40.35
C ILE A 131 -41.17 -12.11 -39.29
N VAL A 132 -41.59 -12.07 -38.02
CA VAL A 132 -40.94 -12.77 -36.90
C VAL A 132 -40.98 -14.30 -37.11
N GLU A 133 -42.11 -14.87 -37.55
CA GLU A 133 -42.24 -16.29 -37.84
C GLU A 133 -41.32 -16.73 -38.98
N PHE A 134 -41.22 -15.95 -40.04
CA PHE A 134 -40.30 -16.22 -41.15
C PHE A 134 -38.83 -16.20 -40.69
N ALA A 135 -38.45 -15.16 -39.93
CA ALA A 135 -37.10 -15.07 -39.38
C ALA A 135 -36.75 -16.29 -38.51
N HIS A 136 -37.63 -16.69 -37.61
CA HIS A 136 -37.42 -17.84 -36.73
C HIS A 136 -37.35 -19.16 -37.50
N THR A 137 -38.20 -19.33 -38.55
CA THR A 137 -38.21 -20.52 -39.39
C THR A 137 -36.88 -20.73 -40.09
N HIS A 138 -36.24 -19.65 -40.53
CA HIS A 138 -34.95 -19.68 -41.20
C HIS A 138 -33.77 -19.37 -40.27
N LYS A 139 -33.98 -19.42 -38.94
CA LYS A 139 -32.98 -19.15 -37.88
C LYS A 139 -32.30 -17.78 -38.01
N GLY A 140 -33.02 -16.83 -38.60
CA GLY A 140 -32.55 -15.47 -38.79
C GLY A 140 -32.58 -14.64 -37.51
N LEU A 141 -31.83 -13.54 -37.52
CA LEU A 141 -31.82 -12.47 -36.50
C LEU A 141 -32.59 -11.27 -37.02
N ILE A 142 -33.22 -10.52 -36.12
CA ILE A 142 -34.10 -9.40 -36.40
C ILE A 142 -33.50 -8.12 -35.90
N SER A 143 -33.28 -7.14 -36.76
CA SER A 143 -32.87 -5.78 -36.42
C SER A 143 -33.98 -4.78 -36.75
N ILE A 144 -34.14 -3.75 -35.94
CA ILE A 144 -35.11 -2.69 -36.12
C ILE A 144 -34.46 -1.32 -36.09
N HIS A 145 -34.95 -0.39 -36.95
CA HIS A 145 -34.54 1.01 -36.88
C HIS A 145 -34.94 1.66 -35.55
N ALA A 146 -34.04 2.41 -34.95
CA ALA A 146 -34.16 2.96 -33.59
C ALA A 146 -33.53 4.36 -33.46
N GLY A 147 -33.80 5.02 -32.34
CA GLY A 147 -33.24 6.34 -32.06
C GLY A 147 -33.67 7.40 -33.07
N LYS A 148 -32.72 8.10 -33.61
CA LYS A 148 -32.94 9.17 -34.59
C LYS A 148 -33.01 8.66 -36.04
N LYS A 149 -32.88 7.36 -36.28
CA LYS A 149 -33.00 6.80 -37.62
C LYS A 149 -34.40 6.98 -38.18
N SER A 150 -34.50 7.17 -39.51
CA SER A 150 -35.78 7.31 -40.20
C SER A 150 -36.57 6.00 -40.07
N ASN A 151 -37.91 6.08 -40.04
CA ASN A 151 -38.83 4.96 -39.89
C ASN A 151 -38.49 4.03 -38.72
N GLY A 152 -37.89 4.62 -37.66
CA GLY A 152 -37.49 3.90 -36.44
C GLY A 152 -38.58 3.90 -35.38
N ILE A 153 -38.50 2.90 -34.47
CA ILE A 153 -39.47 2.66 -33.43
C ILE A 153 -39.80 3.92 -32.61
N ASP A 154 -38.83 4.79 -32.39
CA ASP A 154 -38.99 6.00 -31.56
C ASP A 154 -39.71 7.13 -32.28
N ARG A 155 -39.67 7.12 -33.61
CA ARG A 155 -40.36 8.10 -34.48
C ARG A 155 -41.75 7.67 -34.86
N GLU A 156 -41.90 6.39 -35.16
CA GLU A 156 -43.16 5.86 -35.76
C GLU A 156 -44.18 5.46 -34.70
N ILE A 157 -43.74 4.97 -33.51
CA ILE A 157 -44.64 4.71 -32.38
C ILE A 157 -44.76 6.00 -31.54
N LYS A 158 -45.31 7.07 -32.22
CA LYS A 158 -45.60 8.32 -31.57
C LYS A 158 -46.88 8.26 -30.73
N VAL A 159 -46.86 9.09 -29.74
CA VAL A 159 -47.83 9.34 -28.70
C VAL A 159 -49.27 9.46 -29.26
N THR A 160 -50.04 8.41 -29.12
CA THR A 160 -51.47 8.53 -28.90
C THR A 160 -51.67 8.72 -27.36
N ASN A 161 -52.75 9.36 -26.95
CA ASN A 161 -53.07 9.66 -25.54
C ASN A 161 -53.21 8.40 -24.63
N ALA A 162 -52.86 7.21 -25.08
CA ALA A 162 -52.91 5.94 -24.38
C ALA A 162 -51.51 5.41 -24.14
N VAL A 163 -50.82 5.93 -23.14
CA VAL A 163 -49.49 5.49 -22.68
C VAL A 163 -49.38 3.96 -22.52
N PRO A 164 -50.35 3.25 -21.90
CA PRO A 164 -50.29 1.79 -21.77
C PRO A 164 -50.25 1.01 -23.08
N TYR A 165 -50.94 1.49 -24.10
CA TYR A 165 -50.96 0.82 -25.40
C TYR A 165 -49.62 0.98 -26.12
N ARG A 166 -49.05 2.17 -26.08
CA ARG A 166 -47.70 2.44 -26.63
C ARG A 166 -46.65 1.57 -25.97
N ASP A 167 -46.67 1.44 -24.67
CA ASP A 167 -45.67 0.64 -23.93
C ASP A 167 -45.87 -0.85 -24.20
N ALA A 168 -47.09 -1.32 -24.34
CA ALA A 168 -47.38 -2.71 -24.75
C ALA A 168 -46.82 -3.04 -26.15
N VAL A 169 -47.04 -2.17 -27.14
CA VAL A 169 -46.50 -2.34 -28.50
C VAL A 169 -44.97 -2.27 -28.53
N LYS A 170 -44.35 -1.36 -27.79
CA LYS A 170 -42.90 -1.28 -27.65
C LYS A 170 -42.31 -2.51 -27.01
N ASN A 171 -42.94 -3.05 -25.97
CA ASN A 171 -42.55 -4.26 -25.27
C ASN A 171 -42.72 -5.50 -26.18
N GLU A 172 -43.79 -5.59 -26.97
CA GLU A 172 -44.02 -6.65 -27.96
C GLU A 172 -42.87 -6.69 -28.95
N ILE A 173 -42.54 -5.50 -29.55
CA ILE A 173 -41.46 -5.38 -30.50
C ILE A 173 -40.11 -5.68 -29.86
N ALA A 174 -39.83 -5.08 -28.67
CA ALA A 174 -38.54 -5.27 -27.96
C ALA A 174 -38.28 -6.74 -27.59
N ASN A 175 -39.31 -7.52 -27.36
CA ASN A 175 -39.18 -8.96 -27.04
C ASN A 175 -38.97 -9.83 -28.28
N ALA A 176 -39.29 -9.35 -29.47
CA ALA A 176 -39.17 -10.11 -30.69
C ALA A 176 -37.94 -9.74 -31.53
N VAL A 177 -37.28 -8.60 -31.26
CA VAL A 177 -36.10 -8.15 -32.01
C VAL A 177 -34.81 -8.41 -31.25
N ASP A 178 -33.74 -8.68 -32.01
CA ASP A 178 -32.42 -8.98 -31.50
C ASP A 178 -31.52 -7.74 -31.41
N PHE A 179 -31.62 -6.80 -32.37
CA PHE A 179 -30.78 -5.60 -32.46
C PHE A 179 -31.63 -4.35 -32.65
N PHE A 180 -31.13 -3.23 -32.09
CA PHE A 180 -31.64 -1.90 -32.36
C PHE A 180 -30.62 -1.12 -33.19
N GLU A 181 -30.98 -0.77 -34.44
CA GLU A 181 -30.09 0.00 -35.32
C GLU A 181 -30.31 1.48 -35.15
N ILE A 182 -29.38 2.15 -34.46
CA ILE A 182 -29.41 3.58 -34.15
C ILE A 182 -28.83 4.43 -35.29
N GLY A 183 -29.27 5.69 -35.37
CA GLY A 183 -28.84 6.62 -36.44
C GLY A 183 -27.56 7.39 -36.12
N GLN A 184 -27.19 7.53 -34.84
CA GLN A 184 -26.03 8.29 -34.40
C GLN A 184 -25.54 7.85 -33.03
N GLU A 185 -24.27 8.09 -32.76
CA GLU A 185 -23.61 7.68 -31.53
C GLU A 185 -24.24 8.21 -30.24
N SER A 186 -24.80 9.45 -30.28
CA SER A 186 -25.51 10.05 -29.13
C SER A 186 -26.76 9.27 -28.69
N ASP A 187 -27.32 8.42 -29.55
CA ASP A 187 -28.50 7.60 -29.23
C ASP A 187 -28.14 6.52 -28.19
N ILE A 188 -26.87 6.07 -28.11
CA ILE A 188 -26.39 5.08 -27.15
C ILE A 188 -26.71 5.51 -25.71
N THR A 189 -26.38 6.75 -25.37
CA THR A 189 -26.62 7.31 -24.01
C THR A 189 -28.11 7.36 -23.72
N THR A 190 -28.91 7.78 -24.70
CA THR A 190 -30.36 7.87 -24.55
C THR A 190 -30.98 6.49 -24.31
N TYR A 191 -30.54 5.48 -25.06
CA TYR A 191 -31.04 4.11 -24.89
C TYR A 191 -30.65 3.50 -23.55
N ARG A 192 -29.41 3.63 -23.13
CA ARG A 192 -28.94 3.12 -21.83
C ARG A 192 -29.62 3.77 -20.66
N GLN A 193 -29.88 5.08 -20.71
CA GLN A 193 -30.48 5.82 -19.59
C GLN A 193 -32.00 5.72 -19.53
N HIS A 194 -32.70 5.64 -20.69
CA HIS A 194 -34.15 5.84 -20.74
C HIS A 194 -34.94 4.66 -21.34
N VAL A 195 -34.27 3.78 -22.12
CA VAL A 195 -34.98 2.68 -22.78
C VAL A 195 -34.67 1.34 -22.09
N PHE A 196 -33.42 1.00 -21.95
CA PHE A 196 -33.00 -0.27 -21.37
C PHE A 196 -33.44 -0.54 -19.92
N PRO A 197 -33.63 0.46 -19.05
CA PRO A 197 -34.18 0.19 -17.72
C PRO A 197 -35.59 -0.45 -17.75
N SER A 198 -36.34 -0.27 -18.84
CA SER A 198 -37.69 -0.82 -18.99
C SER A 198 -37.77 -2.13 -19.77
N ILE A 199 -36.84 -2.42 -20.68
CA ILE A 199 -36.88 -3.58 -21.59
C ILE A 199 -35.68 -4.52 -21.42
N GLY A 200 -34.73 -4.20 -20.51
CA GLY A 200 -33.43 -4.87 -20.41
C GLY A 200 -32.44 -4.40 -21.48
N GLU A 201 -31.14 -4.66 -21.22
CA GLU A 201 -30.10 -4.31 -22.18
C GLU A 201 -30.21 -5.13 -23.46
N ARG A 202 -30.09 -4.44 -24.58
CA ARG A 202 -30.15 -5.05 -25.94
C ARG A 202 -28.98 -4.54 -26.76
N PRO A 203 -28.52 -5.32 -27.76
CA PRO A 203 -27.48 -4.89 -28.70
C PRO A 203 -27.90 -3.64 -29.49
N LEU A 204 -27.05 -2.59 -29.43
CA LEU A 204 -27.15 -1.43 -30.32
C LEU A 204 -26.15 -1.59 -31.45
N ILE A 205 -26.60 -1.39 -32.69
CA ILE A 205 -25.74 -1.38 -33.87
C ILE A 205 -25.93 -0.07 -34.66
N ILE A 206 -24.94 0.31 -35.44
CA ILE A 206 -24.96 1.40 -36.40
C ILE A 206 -24.43 0.91 -37.72
N CYS A 207 -25.18 1.18 -38.80
CA CYS A 207 -24.87 0.67 -40.12
C CYS A 207 -24.86 1.80 -41.12
N SER A 208 -24.36 1.53 -42.34
CA SER A 208 -24.26 2.54 -43.40
C SER A 208 -25.61 2.84 -44.06
N ASP A 209 -26.47 1.85 -44.14
CA ASP A 209 -27.72 1.93 -44.96
C ASP A 209 -27.37 2.43 -46.36
N ASN A 210 -26.36 1.84 -46.97
CA ASN A 210 -25.74 2.35 -48.17
C ASN A 210 -26.50 1.94 -49.42
N HIS A 211 -26.94 2.92 -50.21
CA HIS A 211 -27.62 2.74 -51.54
C HIS A 211 -26.72 3.19 -52.70
N ASN A 212 -25.45 3.57 -52.47
CA ASN A 212 -24.56 4.05 -53.50
C ASN A 212 -23.09 3.80 -53.14
N PRO A 213 -22.39 2.84 -53.77
CA PRO A 213 -21.02 2.53 -53.42
C PRO A 213 -20.04 3.69 -53.62
N MET A 214 -20.39 4.67 -54.47
CA MET A 214 -19.57 5.87 -54.75
C MET A 214 -19.71 6.92 -53.62
N ALA A 215 -20.68 6.77 -52.75
CA ALA A 215 -20.95 7.68 -51.61
C ALA A 215 -21.10 6.89 -50.31
N TYR A 216 -20.31 5.85 -50.14
CA TYR A 216 -20.33 5.04 -48.93
C TYR A 216 -19.82 5.83 -47.74
N THR A 217 -20.69 6.02 -46.75
CA THR A 217 -20.36 6.76 -45.52
C THR A 217 -21.05 6.09 -44.35
N ARG A 218 -20.45 6.23 -43.15
CA ARG A 218 -21.00 5.79 -41.89
C ARG A 218 -20.90 6.91 -40.86
N ASN A 219 -21.91 7.04 -40.01
CA ASN A 219 -21.86 8.05 -38.93
C ASN A 219 -20.87 7.67 -37.81
N ALA A 220 -20.61 6.38 -37.63
CA ALA A 220 -19.57 5.80 -36.79
C ALA A 220 -19.25 4.39 -37.26
N ASP A 221 -18.09 3.84 -36.91
CA ASP A 221 -17.74 2.45 -37.17
C ASP A 221 -18.45 1.53 -36.16
N LEU A 222 -19.02 0.45 -36.67
CA LEU A 222 -19.51 -0.67 -35.89
C LEU A 222 -18.40 -1.70 -35.77
N TRP A 223 -17.92 -1.91 -34.56
CA TRP A 223 -16.96 -2.94 -34.25
C TRP A 223 -17.64 -4.08 -33.49
N ILE A 224 -17.43 -5.30 -33.95
CA ILE A 224 -17.91 -6.50 -33.28
C ILE A 224 -16.72 -7.39 -32.93
N LYS A 225 -16.67 -7.84 -31.66
CA LYS A 225 -15.69 -8.77 -31.14
C LYS A 225 -16.19 -10.18 -31.31
N ALA A 226 -15.94 -10.77 -32.47
CA ALA A 226 -16.36 -12.13 -32.82
C ALA A 226 -15.58 -12.66 -34.04
N GLN A 227 -15.69 -13.96 -34.30
CA GLN A 227 -15.39 -14.48 -35.61
C GLN A 227 -16.46 -13.96 -36.60
N CYS A 228 -16.02 -13.64 -37.81
CA CYS A 228 -16.94 -13.16 -38.87
C CYS A 228 -17.85 -14.29 -39.38
N THR A 229 -18.76 -14.79 -38.53
CA THR A 229 -19.74 -15.84 -38.83
C THR A 229 -21.08 -15.47 -38.18
N PHE A 230 -22.15 -16.11 -38.60
CA PHE A 230 -23.46 -15.89 -37.98
C PHE A 230 -23.50 -16.33 -36.50
N GLU A 231 -22.82 -17.42 -36.16
CA GLU A 231 -22.69 -17.83 -34.76
C GLU A 231 -21.93 -16.78 -33.93
N GLY A 232 -20.91 -16.12 -34.53
CA GLY A 232 -20.23 -14.98 -33.90
C GLY A 232 -21.15 -13.79 -33.66
N LEU A 233 -22.04 -13.49 -34.65
CA LEU A 233 -23.03 -12.42 -34.47
C LEU A 233 -24.01 -12.74 -33.35
N LYS A 234 -24.43 -14.00 -33.19
CA LYS A 234 -25.30 -14.43 -32.09
C LYS A 234 -24.70 -14.24 -30.73
N GLN A 235 -23.38 -14.37 -30.58
CA GLN A 235 -22.73 -14.13 -29.26
C GLN A 235 -22.94 -12.70 -28.76
N CYS A 236 -23.15 -11.74 -29.66
CA CYS A 236 -23.45 -10.36 -29.32
C CYS A 236 -24.77 -10.18 -28.53
N LEU A 237 -25.71 -11.15 -28.67
CA LEU A 237 -26.98 -11.12 -27.97
C LEU A 237 -26.83 -11.41 -26.47
N TYR A 238 -25.81 -12.17 -26.09
CA TYR A 238 -25.62 -12.61 -24.72
C TYR A 238 -24.80 -11.61 -23.88
N GLN A 239 -23.84 -10.92 -24.53
CA GLN A 239 -22.96 -9.94 -23.86
C GLN A 239 -22.72 -8.72 -24.77
N PRO A 240 -23.75 -7.92 -25.06
CA PRO A 240 -23.65 -6.81 -26.02
C PRO A 240 -22.63 -5.75 -25.59
N ALA A 241 -22.57 -5.43 -24.29
CA ALA A 241 -21.64 -4.42 -23.77
C ALA A 241 -20.15 -4.82 -23.92
N GLU A 242 -19.84 -6.11 -23.99
CA GLU A 242 -18.48 -6.63 -24.11
C GLU A 242 -18.09 -6.92 -25.57
N ARG A 243 -19.08 -7.12 -26.47
CA ARG A 243 -18.86 -7.57 -27.82
C ARG A 243 -19.15 -6.55 -28.90
N ILE A 244 -19.84 -5.44 -28.58
CA ILE A 244 -20.17 -4.37 -29.52
C ILE A 244 -19.57 -3.06 -29.07
N TYR A 245 -18.88 -2.38 -29.98
CA TYR A 245 -18.38 -1.04 -29.81
C TYR A 245 -18.74 -0.18 -31.03
N ILE A 246 -19.30 1.00 -30.78
CA ILE A 246 -19.63 2.01 -31.79
C ILE A 246 -18.68 3.19 -31.57
N GLY A 247 -17.93 3.57 -32.60
CA GLY A 247 -16.94 4.64 -32.52
C GLY A 247 -15.68 4.35 -33.32
N SER A 248 -14.65 5.20 -33.21
CA SER A 248 -13.47 5.14 -34.08
C SER A 248 -12.60 3.89 -33.85
N VAL A 249 -12.22 3.60 -32.60
CA VAL A 249 -11.35 2.44 -32.25
C VAL A 249 -11.74 1.91 -30.87
N PRO A 250 -11.97 0.60 -30.75
CA PRO A 250 -12.24 -0.04 -29.46
C PRO A 250 -11.11 0.21 -28.45
N PRO A 251 -11.45 0.43 -27.16
CA PRO A 251 -10.45 0.71 -26.11
C PRO A 251 -9.35 -0.35 -26.01
N VAL A 252 -9.69 -1.62 -26.23
CA VAL A 252 -8.73 -2.73 -26.21
C VAL A 252 -7.70 -2.62 -27.33
N LEU A 253 -8.12 -2.30 -28.56
CA LEU A 253 -7.18 -2.10 -29.68
C LEU A 253 -6.29 -0.89 -29.46
N ASN A 254 -6.85 0.21 -28.92
CA ASN A 254 -6.07 1.39 -28.55
C ASN A 254 -5.01 1.06 -27.47
N ARG A 255 -5.39 0.24 -26.48
CA ARG A 255 -4.46 -0.26 -25.46
C ARG A 255 -3.33 -1.08 -26.08
N VAL A 256 -3.65 -2.03 -26.96
CA VAL A 256 -2.66 -2.88 -27.64
C VAL A 256 -1.67 -2.03 -28.44
N ASN A 257 -2.16 -1.06 -29.20
CA ASN A 257 -1.32 -0.17 -30.01
C ASN A 257 -0.37 0.70 -29.14
N LYS A 258 -0.86 1.17 -27.98
CA LYS A 258 -0.04 1.97 -27.06
C LYS A 258 0.97 1.14 -26.28
N ASN A 259 0.70 -0.13 -26.01
CA ASN A 259 1.49 -0.99 -25.15
C ASN A 259 1.94 -2.29 -25.89
N ALA A 260 2.28 -2.20 -27.16
CA ALA A 260 2.64 -3.36 -27.99
C ALA A 260 3.79 -4.22 -27.39
N LYS A 261 4.71 -3.60 -26.65
CA LYS A 261 5.81 -4.28 -25.92
C LYS A 261 5.35 -5.15 -24.75
N SER A 262 4.13 -4.96 -24.28
CA SER A 262 3.56 -5.70 -23.14
C SER A 262 2.40 -6.60 -23.57
N VAL A 263 2.36 -7.03 -24.84
CA VAL A 263 1.34 -7.95 -25.34
C VAL A 263 2.05 -9.07 -26.08
N ILE A 264 1.86 -10.30 -25.62
CA ILE A 264 2.41 -11.50 -26.24
C ILE A 264 1.59 -11.81 -27.50
N LYS A 265 2.24 -11.84 -28.66
CA LYS A 265 1.61 -12.13 -29.95
C LYS A 265 1.54 -13.63 -30.24
N SER A 266 2.65 -14.33 -29.99
CA SER A 266 2.69 -15.78 -30.24
C SER A 266 3.75 -16.46 -29.37
N ILE A 267 3.55 -17.76 -29.12
CA ILE A 267 4.48 -18.66 -28.48
C ILE A 267 4.70 -19.85 -29.39
N SER A 268 5.95 -20.25 -29.59
CA SER A 268 6.30 -21.47 -30.28
C SER A 268 7.32 -22.29 -29.50
N VAL A 269 7.23 -23.60 -29.62
CA VAL A 269 8.20 -24.53 -29.06
C VAL A 269 8.57 -25.55 -30.13
N SER A 270 9.86 -25.71 -30.35
CA SER A 270 10.37 -26.66 -31.33
C SER A 270 11.51 -27.52 -30.75
N PRO A 271 11.68 -28.77 -31.22
CA PRO A 271 12.83 -29.56 -30.84
C PRO A 271 14.14 -28.93 -31.34
N THR A 272 15.20 -29.04 -30.55
CA THR A 272 16.53 -28.60 -30.93
C THR A 272 17.10 -29.54 -32.00
N PRO A 273 17.99 -29.08 -32.90
CA PRO A 273 18.59 -29.94 -33.93
C PRO A 273 19.30 -31.17 -33.37
N ASP A 274 19.86 -31.05 -32.14
CA ASP A 274 20.63 -32.10 -31.45
C ASP A 274 19.77 -32.88 -30.42
N ALA A 275 18.44 -32.86 -30.55
CA ALA A 275 17.53 -33.52 -29.60
C ALA A 275 17.82 -35.02 -29.49
N LYS A 276 18.18 -35.47 -28.26
CA LYS A 276 18.54 -36.88 -28.00
C LYS A 276 17.34 -37.81 -27.89
N HIS A 277 16.19 -37.28 -27.57
CA HIS A 277 14.94 -38.04 -27.39
C HIS A 277 13.93 -37.75 -28.52
N ALA A 278 14.40 -37.71 -29.76
CA ALA A 278 13.59 -37.38 -30.95
C ALA A 278 12.40 -38.31 -31.17
N SER A 279 12.37 -39.51 -30.55
CA SER A 279 11.22 -40.41 -30.58
C SER A 279 10.06 -39.97 -29.66
N GLU A 280 10.35 -39.18 -28.61
CA GLU A 280 9.33 -38.65 -27.69
C GLU A 280 9.13 -37.14 -27.99
N LYS A 281 8.30 -36.84 -29.00
CA LYS A 281 8.03 -35.45 -29.46
C LYS A 281 7.04 -34.75 -28.52
N TRP A 282 7.51 -34.28 -27.35
CA TRP A 282 6.64 -33.59 -26.39
C TRP A 282 6.01 -32.32 -26.94
N PHE A 283 6.79 -31.49 -27.63
CA PHE A 283 6.37 -30.21 -28.17
C PHE A 283 6.83 -30.03 -29.62
N ASP A 284 5.96 -29.55 -30.45
CA ASP A 284 6.22 -29.00 -31.78
C ASP A 284 5.00 -28.18 -32.19
N PHE A 285 4.94 -26.91 -31.77
CA PHE A 285 3.77 -26.07 -32.00
C PHE A 285 4.12 -24.57 -32.14
N SER A 286 3.23 -23.85 -32.81
CA SER A 286 3.15 -22.40 -32.86
C SER A 286 1.74 -21.98 -32.51
N LEU A 287 1.58 -21.15 -31.48
CA LEU A 287 0.30 -20.74 -30.91
C LEU A 287 0.22 -19.21 -30.88
N PRO A 288 -0.59 -18.58 -31.72
CA PRO A 288 -0.89 -17.17 -31.62
C PRO A 288 -1.79 -16.94 -30.39
N LEU A 289 -1.59 -15.82 -29.68
CA LEU A 289 -2.34 -15.48 -28.47
C LEU A 289 -3.17 -14.21 -28.68
N ASN A 290 -4.40 -14.25 -28.18
CA ASN A 290 -5.27 -13.08 -28.18
C ASN A 290 -4.79 -12.03 -27.16
N PRO A 291 -4.83 -10.74 -27.48
CA PRO A 291 -4.46 -9.67 -26.55
C PRO A 291 -5.45 -9.45 -25.38
N GLY A 292 -6.60 -10.12 -25.39
CA GLY A 292 -7.60 -10.10 -24.32
C GLY A 292 -7.40 -11.24 -23.31
N LEU A 293 -8.45 -12.02 -23.08
CA LEU A 293 -8.44 -13.21 -22.23
C LEU A 293 -8.21 -14.48 -23.03
N VAL A 294 -7.19 -15.22 -22.67
CA VAL A 294 -6.87 -16.56 -23.18
C VAL A 294 -7.16 -17.59 -22.09
N ALA A 295 -8.14 -18.46 -22.29
CA ALA A 295 -8.47 -19.55 -21.39
C ALA A 295 -7.85 -20.87 -21.90
N VAL A 296 -6.92 -21.44 -21.12
CA VAL A 296 -6.27 -22.72 -21.45
C VAL A 296 -7.00 -23.84 -20.73
N ILE A 297 -7.67 -24.72 -21.50
CA ILE A 297 -8.48 -25.80 -20.96
C ILE A 297 -7.95 -27.17 -21.38
N GLY A 298 -8.39 -28.22 -20.74
CA GLY A 298 -8.02 -29.60 -21.05
C GLY A 298 -8.10 -30.50 -19.84
N ASN A 299 -8.07 -31.82 -20.07
CA ASN A 299 -8.13 -32.82 -19.01
C ASN A 299 -6.91 -32.74 -18.04
N LYS A 300 -7.02 -33.34 -16.86
CA LYS A 300 -5.90 -33.43 -15.93
C LYS A 300 -4.72 -34.17 -16.57
N GLY A 301 -3.52 -33.52 -16.56
CA GLY A 301 -2.32 -34.06 -17.19
C GLY A 301 -2.21 -33.83 -18.70
N SER A 302 -3.05 -33.00 -19.33
CA SER A 302 -3.03 -32.70 -20.76
C SER A 302 -1.91 -31.74 -21.20
N GLY A 303 -1.20 -31.08 -20.26
CA GLY A 303 -0.13 -30.13 -20.56
C GLY A 303 -0.49 -28.65 -20.37
N LYS A 304 -1.62 -28.35 -19.73
CA LYS A 304 -2.04 -26.95 -19.45
C LYS A 304 -0.97 -26.15 -18.73
N SER A 305 -0.53 -26.63 -17.54
CA SER A 305 0.52 -25.98 -16.75
C SER A 305 1.90 -26.01 -17.42
N ALA A 306 2.12 -26.87 -18.44
CA ALA A 306 3.32 -26.82 -19.24
C ALA A 306 3.37 -25.53 -20.08
N LEU A 307 2.25 -25.12 -20.67
CA LEU A 307 2.17 -23.87 -21.43
C LEU A 307 2.40 -22.65 -20.54
N SER A 308 1.75 -22.59 -19.37
CA SER A 308 1.94 -21.48 -18.43
C SER A 308 3.38 -21.38 -17.91
N ASP A 309 4.03 -22.51 -17.57
CA ASP A 309 5.43 -22.54 -17.15
C ASP A 309 6.38 -22.09 -18.29
N ILE A 310 6.12 -22.48 -19.52
CA ILE A 310 6.90 -22.06 -20.69
C ILE A 310 6.80 -20.55 -20.89
N ILE A 311 5.58 -19.99 -20.83
CA ILE A 311 5.38 -18.55 -20.92
C ILE A 311 6.07 -17.84 -19.75
N GLY A 312 5.95 -18.34 -18.52
CA GLY A 312 6.61 -17.80 -17.33
C GLY A 312 8.14 -17.78 -17.46
N LEU A 313 8.74 -18.84 -18.04
CA LEU A 313 10.18 -18.89 -18.32
C LEU A 313 10.60 -17.83 -19.34
N LEU A 314 9.88 -17.73 -20.46
CA LEU A 314 10.17 -16.77 -21.53
C LEU A 314 10.05 -15.33 -21.01
N CYS A 315 9.05 -15.04 -20.18
CA CYS A 315 8.81 -13.74 -19.57
C CYS A 315 9.66 -13.47 -18.30
N LYS A 316 10.65 -14.31 -17.98
CA LYS A 316 11.59 -14.12 -16.86
C LYS A 316 10.90 -14.00 -15.48
N CYS A 317 9.77 -14.69 -15.29
CA CYS A 317 9.00 -14.60 -14.05
C CYS A 317 9.74 -15.24 -12.86
N LYS A 318 9.85 -14.52 -11.73
CA LYS A 318 10.56 -14.98 -10.52
C LYS A 318 9.87 -16.15 -9.82
N THR A 319 8.56 -16.26 -9.99
CA THR A 319 7.72 -17.35 -9.46
C THR A 319 7.97 -18.71 -10.13
N MET A 320 8.85 -18.79 -11.12
CA MET A 320 9.25 -20.03 -11.77
C MET A 320 9.86 -21.08 -10.83
N SER A 321 10.30 -20.69 -9.63
CA SER A 321 10.67 -21.63 -8.55
C SER A 321 9.51 -22.53 -8.13
N ASN A 322 8.26 -22.10 -8.32
CA ASN A 322 7.02 -22.83 -8.03
C ASN A 322 6.42 -23.52 -9.27
N ALA A 323 7.15 -23.55 -10.40
CA ALA A 323 6.67 -24.19 -11.64
C ALA A 323 6.28 -25.66 -11.41
N SER A 324 5.12 -26.04 -11.94
CA SER A 324 4.56 -27.38 -11.72
C SER A 324 5.08 -28.41 -12.71
N PHE A 325 5.48 -28.00 -13.92
CA PHE A 325 5.96 -28.86 -15.00
C PHE A 325 7.47 -28.67 -15.27
N LEU A 326 7.95 -27.42 -15.46
CA LEU A 326 9.35 -27.09 -15.74
C LEU A 326 10.21 -27.07 -14.48
N ASN A 327 10.26 -28.16 -13.74
CA ASN A 327 11.05 -28.29 -12.52
C ASN A 327 11.95 -29.53 -12.54
N ASP A 328 12.90 -29.59 -11.57
CA ASP A 328 13.93 -30.65 -11.49
C ASP A 328 13.37 -32.03 -11.08
N THR A 329 12.13 -32.11 -10.62
CA THR A 329 11.45 -33.37 -10.28
C THR A 329 10.66 -33.96 -11.44
N ARG A 330 10.38 -33.18 -12.49
CA ARG A 330 9.57 -33.59 -13.66
C ARG A 330 10.33 -33.41 -14.97
N PHE A 331 10.03 -32.39 -15.77
CA PHE A 331 10.55 -32.25 -17.15
C PHE A 331 12.06 -31.97 -17.22
N ARG A 332 12.63 -31.35 -16.20
CA ARG A 332 14.10 -31.16 -16.04
C ARG A 332 14.79 -32.28 -15.29
N LYS A 333 14.06 -33.34 -14.86
CA LYS A 333 14.56 -34.44 -14.04
C LYS A 333 15.65 -35.25 -14.75
N LYS A 334 16.79 -35.40 -14.08
CA LYS A 334 17.87 -36.32 -14.55
C LYS A 334 17.47 -37.79 -14.34
N PRO A 335 17.93 -38.74 -15.18
CA PRO A 335 18.92 -38.58 -16.27
C PRO A 335 18.33 -38.12 -17.62
N LYS A 336 17.00 -38.27 -17.85
CA LYS A 336 16.39 -37.99 -19.17
C LYS A 336 16.48 -36.52 -19.54
N CYS A 337 16.09 -35.60 -18.62
CA CYS A 337 16.21 -34.15 -18.77
C CYS A 337 15.69 -33.63 -20.13
N TYR A 338 14.42 -33.95 -20.45
CA TYR A 338 13.76 -33.61 -21.72
C TYR A 338 13.82 -32.12 -22.08
N ALA A 339 13.87 -31.26 -21.07
CA ALA A 339 13.91 -29.79 -21.26
C ALA A 339 15.08 -29.31 -22.13
N LYS A 340 16.19 -30.09 -22.22
CA LYS A 340 17.34 -29.76 -23.05
C LYS A 340 17.08 -29.89 -24.55
N ASP A 341 16.08 -30.70 -24.91
CA ASP A 341 15.80 -31.06 -26.31
C ASP A 341 14.84 -30.05 -26.97
N TYR A 342 14.44 -28.97 -26.24
CA TYR A 342 13.46 -27.99 -26.73
C TYR A 342 13.89 -26.55 -26.53
N THR A 343 13.63 -25.75 -27.56
CA THR A 343 13.72 -24.27 -27.51
C THR A 343 12.33 -23.67 -27.63
N ALA A 344 12.01 -22.76 -26.74
CA ALA A 344 10.78 -21.98 -26.78
C ALA A 344 11.09 -20.55 -27.25
N THR A 345 10.17 -19.99 -28.04
CA THR A 345 10.29 -18.64 -28.61
C THR A 345 9.00 -17.86 -28.32
N ILE A 346 9.13 -16.62 -27.86
CA ILE A 346 8.06 -15.66 -27.69
C ILE A 346 8.22 -14.53 -28.70
N GLU A 347 7.12 -14.14 -29.32
CA GLU A 347 7.00 -12.96 -30.16
C GLU A 347 6.04 -11.98 -29.50
N TRP A 348 6.47 -10.73 -29.35
CA TRP A 348 5.67 -9.64 -28.83
C TRP A 348 4.96 -8.88 -29.95
N GLN A 349 3.90 -8.13 -29.62
CA GLN A 349 3.10 -7.40 -30.62
C GLN A 349 3.89 -6.30 -31.35
N ASP A 350 4.97 -5.79 -30.76
CA ASP A 350 5.91 -4.84 -31.38
C ASP A 350 6.90 -5.50 -32.36
N GLY A 351 6.87 -6.83 -32.50
CA GLY A 351 7.77 -7.61 -33.36
C GLY A 351 9.07 -8.06 -32.66
N HIS A 352 9.27 -7.74 -31.37
CA HIS A 352 10.41 -8.27 -30.62
C HIS A 352 10.27 -9.79 -30.43
N ILE A 353 11.37 -10.53 -30.64
CA ILE A 353 11.42 -12.00 -30.53
C ILE A 353 12.53 -12.38 -29.55
N GLU A 354 12.23 -13.26 -28.61
CA GLU A 354 13.18 -13.83 -27.68
C GLU A 354 13.03 -15.35 -27.64
N SER A 355 14.15 -16.08 -27.60
CA SER A 355 14.19 -17.54 -27.55
C SER A 355 15.01 -18.03 -26.36
N LYS A 356 14.52 -19.07 -25.67
CA LYS A 356 15.21 -19.72 -24.54
C LYS A 356 15.12 -21.23 -24.62
N SER A 357 16.16 -21.92 -24.18
CA SER A 357 16.05 -23.33 -23.91
C SER A 357 15.13 -23.56 -22.70
N LEU A 358 14.29 -24.62 -22.74
CA LEU A 358 13.47 -25.00 -21.59
C LEU A 358 14.31 -25.43 -20.37
N MET A 359 15.61 -25.60 -20.54
CA MET A 359 16.55 -25.91 -19.47
C MET A 359 17.08 -24.67 -18.74
N GLU A 360 16.97 -23.50 -19.32
CA GLU A 360 17.44 -22.25 -18.73
C GLU A 360 16.74 -21.93 -17.40
N ALA A 361 17.50 -21.38 -16.46
CA ALA A 361 16.96 -20.80 -15.24
C ALA A 361 16.69 -19.32 -15.44
N VAL A 362 15.74 -18.77 -14.69
CA VAL A 362 15.51 -17.34 -14.66
C VAL A 362 16.55 -16.68 -13.77
N ASP A 363 17.19 -15.63 -14.27
CA ASP A 363 18.11 -14.81 -13.49
C ASP A 363 17.33 -14.02 -12.45
N ALA A 364 17.75 -14.08 -11.18
CA ALA A 364 17.12 -13.35 -10.07
C ALA A 364 17.16 -11.82 -10.26
N ALA A 365 18.17 -11.30 -10.99
CA ALA A 365 18.30 -9.88 -11.31
C ALA A 365 17.51 -9.44 -12.56
N ALA A 366 16.92 -10.39 -13.32
CA ALA A 366 16.17 -10.05 -14.53
C ALA A 366 14.89 -9.27 -14.19
N ILE A 367 14.56 -8.33 -15.08
CA ILE A 367 13.26 -7.63 -15.02
C ILE A 367 12.22 -8.58 -15.63
N GLU A 368 11.12 -8.75 -14.89
CA GLU A 368 10.01 -9.59 -15.34
C GLU A 368 9.22 -8.87 -16.45
N ASP A 369 8.91 -9.60 -17.51
CA ASP A 369 8.11 -9.09 -18.65
C ASP A 369 6.60 -9.44 -18.51
N ALA A 370 6.25 -10.34 -17.60
CA ALA A 370 4.88 -10.70 -17.22
C ALA A 370 4.79 -11.09 -15.75
N GLN A 371 3.57 -11.13 -15.22
CA GLN A 371 3.27 -11.67 -13.89
C GLN A 371 2.82 -13.12 -14.04
N TYR A 372 3.46 -14.06 -13.36
CA TYR A 372 3.04 -15.46 -13.35
C TYR A 372 2.66 -15.89 -11.93
N LEU A 373 1.44 -16.43 -11.79
CA LEU A 373 0.89 -16.98 -10.55
C LEU A 373 0.68 -18.49 -10.69
N PRO A 374 1.70 -19.32 -10.47
CA PRO A 374 1.55 -20.77 -10.45
C PRO A 374 0.59 -21.20 -9.33
N GLN A 375 -0.17 -22.29 -9.52
CA GLN A 375 -1.07 -22.86 -8.52
C GLN A 375 -0.38 -23.00 -7.16
N LYS A 376 0.80 -23.63 -7.12
CA LYS A 376 1.58 -23.85 -5.89
C LYS A 376 1.97 -22.54 -5.20
N TYR A 377 2.29 -21.50 -5.97
CA TYR A 377 2.62 -20.19 -5.41
C TYR A 377 1.43 -19.57 -4.68
N ILE A 378 0.23 -19.61 -5.30
CA ILE A 378 -1.01 -19.12 -4.69
C ILE A 378 -1.29 -19.91 -3.39
N GLU A 379 -1.19 -21.24 -3.42
CA GLU A 379 -1.37 -22.08 -2.24
C GLU A 379 -0.36 -21.75 -1.12
N ASP A 380 0.92 -21.61 -1.45
CA ASP A 380 1.98 -21.30 -0.49
C ASP A 380 1.77 -19.91 0.16
N VAL A 381 1.39 -18.90 -0.61
CA VAL A 381 1.10 -17.55 -0.11
C VAL A 381 -0.17 -17.55 0.76
N CYS A 382 -1.22 -18.24 0.37
CA CYS A 382 -2.48 -18.28 1.12
C CYS A 382 -2.39 -19.09 2.42
N ASN A 383 -1.46 -20.04 2.52
CA ASN A 383 -1.22 -20.82 3.73
C ASN A 383 -0.24 -20.13 4.68
N ASP A 384 0.63 -19.24 4.19
CA ASP A 384 1.54 -18.43 4.99
C ASP A 384 0.85 -17.11 5.38
N ILE A 385 0.19 -17.11 6.56
CA ILE A 385 -0.60 -15.97 7.08
C ILE A 385 0.32 -14.80 7.54
N GLY A 386 1.64 -15.03 7.55
CA GLY A 386 2.63 -14.06 8.00
C GLY A 386 3.07 -13.09 6.89
N ASP A 387 4.39 -12.92 6.81
CA ASP A 387 5.01 -11.85 6.03
C ASP A 387 4.75 -11.95 4.52
N LYS A 388 4.69 -13.17 3.95
CA LYS A 388 4.57 -13.33 2.48
C LYS A 388 3.25 -12.83 1.91
N PHE A 389 2.13 -13.12 2.57
CA PHE A 389 0.82 -12.65 2.09
C PHE A 389 0.76 -11.12 2.14
N GLN A 390 1.25 -10.53 3.25
CA GLN A 390 1.29 -9.08 3.40
C GLN A 390 2.23 -8.44 2.37
N GLU A 391 3.41 -9.01 2.11
CA GLU A 391 4.33 -8.51 1.08
C GLU A 391 3.69 -8.46 -0.32
N GLU A 392 2.87 -9.48 -0.67
CA GLU A 392 2.18 -9.49 -1.97
C GLU A 392 1.11 -8.39 -2.06
N ILE A 393 0.37 -8.16 -0.98
CA ILE A 393 -0.59 -7.04 -0.91
C ILE A 393 0.16 -5.70 -1.00
N ASP A 394 1.25 -5.54 -0.27
CA ASP A 394 2.05 -4.32 -0.24
C ASP A 394 2.64 -3.96 -1.62
N LYS A 395 3.05 -4.94 -2.43
CA LYS A 395 3.50 -4.72 -3.82
C LYS A 395 2.39 -4.10 -4.67
N VAL A 396 1.18 -4.62 -4.55
CA VAL A 396 0.02 -4.09 -5.29
C VAL A 396 -0.33 -2.70 -4.79
N VAL A 397 -0.40 -2.50 -3.46
CA VAL A 397 -0.66 -1.21 -2.82
C VAL A 397 0.35 -0.16 -3.28
N PHE A 398 1.64 -0.50 -3.25
CA PHE A 398 2.71 0.40 -3.70
C PHE A 398 2.55 0.84 -5.16
N SER A 399 2.00 -0.02 -6.02
CA SER A 399 1.72 0.32 -7.42
C SER A 399 0.74 1.49 -7.57
N TYR A 400 -0.10 1.74 -6.56
CA TYR A 400 -1.09 2.83 -6.54
C TYR A 400 -0.55 4.16 -6.07
N VAL A 401 0.56 4.15 -5.34
CA VAL A 401 1.19 5.39 -4.88
C VAL A 401 1.73 6.15 -6.09
N ASP A 402 1.39 7.42 -6.22
CA ASP A 402 1.88 8.24 -7.32
C ASP A 402 3.41 8.35 -7.32
N ALA A 403 4.01 8.37 -8.51
CA ALA A 403 5.45 8.40 -8.66
C ALA A 403 6.10 9.60 -7.93
N THR A 404 5.41 10.75 -7.89
CA THR A 404 5.82 11.94 -7.15
C THR A 404 5.81 11.76 -5.63
N GLU A 405 4.93 10.89 -5.12
CA GLU A 405 4.82 10.62 -3.69
C GLU A 405 5.76 9.52 -3.20
N ARG A 406 6.29 8.70 -4.12
CA ARG A 406 7.22 7.61 -3.78
C ARG A 406 8.57 8.12 -3.28
N GLY A 407 8.98 9.34 -3.65
CA GLY A 407 10.21 9.96 -3.16
C GLY A 407 11.48 9.12 -3.39
N GLY A 408 11.49 8.25 -4.44
CA GLY A 408 12.58 7.32 -4.72
C GLY A 408 12.49 5.96 -4.02
N ALA A 409 11.50 5.74 -3.15
CA ALA A 409 11.28 4.44 -2.51
C ALA A 409 10.97 3.34 -3.55
N THR A 410 11.49 2.15 -3.33
CA THR A 410 11.35 0.97 -4.19
C THR A 410 10.28 0.00 -3.69
N SER A 411 9.82 0.17 -2.45
CA SER A 411 8.79 -0.65 -1.80
C SER A 411 7.88 0.19 -0.90
N LEU A 412 6.72 -0.37 -0.57
CA LEU A 412 5.79 0.26 0.38
C LEU A 412 6.43 0.43 1.76
N LYS A 413 7.17 -0.58 2.21
CA LYS A 413 7.88 -0.55 3.49
C LYS A 413 8.88 0.60 3.55
N GLU A 414 9.73 0.74 2.53
CA GLU A 414 10.70 1.84 2.42
C GLU A 414 10.02 3.21 2.37
N LEU A 415 8.91 3.33 1.65
CA LEU A 415 8.11 4.56 1.61
C LEU A 415 7.58 4.94 2.99
N ILE A 416 7.02 3.98 3.71
CA ILE A 416 6.49 4.19 5.06
C ILE A 416 7.62 4.56 6.02
N GLU A 417 8.74 3.84 5.98
CA GLU A 417 9.94 4.15 6.78
C GLU A 417 10.41 5.58 6.52
N THR A 418 10.52 5.98 5.25
CA THR A 418 10.93 7.33 4.86
C THR A 418 9.94 8.39 5.36
N LYS A 419 8.64 8.19 5.16
CA LYS A 419 7.60 9.11 5.63
C LYS A 419 7.50 9.18 7.17
N SER A 420 7.87 8.11 7.84
CA SER A 420 7.87 8.01 9.31
C SER A 420 9.17 8.49 9.96
N GLN A 421 10.23 8.79 9.20
CA GLN A 421 11.53 9.19 9.74
C GLN A 421 11.44 10.42 10.65
N ALA A 422 10.65 11.41 10.29
CA ALA A 422 10.43 12.60 11.12
C ALA A 422 9.74 12.24 12.45
N LEU A 423 8.79 11.29 12.44
CA LEU A 423 8.14 10.80 13.64
C LEU A 423 9.11 10.03 14.54
N PHE A 424 10.01 9.26 13.93
CA PHE A 424 11.05 8.53 14.67
C PHE A 424 12.01 9.48 15.41
N VAL A 425 12.48 10.54 14.76
CA VAL A 425 13.34 11.57 15.37
C VAL A 425 12.61 12.26 16.51
N GLU A 426 11.35 12.67 16.28
CA GLU A 426 10.56 13.33 17.32
C GLU A 426 10.24 12.39 18.49
N ARG A 427 9.94 11.12 18.24
CA ARG A 427 9.77 10.11 19.28
C ARG A 427 11.01 10.00 20.18
N ASN A 428 12.19 9.93 19.58
CA ASN A 428 13.43 9.82 20.35
C ASN A 428 13.68 11.09 21.20
N ARG A 429 13.33 12.27 20.67
CA ARG A 429 13.36 13.53 21.44
C ARG A 429 12.41 13.47 22.65
N VAL A 430 11.18 13.03 22.43
CA VAL A 430 10.17 12.93 23.50
C VAL A 430 10.56 11.86 24.53
N LEU A 431 11.13 10.72 24.10
CA LEU A 431 11.67 9.70 25.02
C LEU A 431 12.83 10.25 25.89
N SER A 432 13.67 11.13 25.35
CA SER A 432 14.70 11.81 26.14
C SER A 432 14.10 12.75 27.22
N LEU A 433 13.02 13.47 26.87
CA LEU A 433 12.26 14.27 27.83
C LEU A 433 11.64 13.41 28.94
N LEU A 434 11.07 12.24 28.53
CA LEU A 434 10.52 11.27 29.48
C LEU A 434 11.58 10.76 30.46
N LYS A 435 12.77 10.43 29.95
CA LYS A 435 13.88 10.00 30.82
C LYS A 435 14.24 11.04 31.85
N ASN A 436 14.32 12.33 31.49
CA ASN A 436 14.59 13.42 32.42
C ASN A 436 13.44 13.60 33.43
N ALA A 437 12.18 13.52 33.00
CA ALA A 437 11.02 13.58 33.87
C ALA A 437 11.00 12.41 34.88
N ASN A 438 11.29 11.19 34.43
CA ASN A 438 11.40 10.02 35.31
C ASN A 438 12.49 10.20 36.36
N LYS A 439 13.68 10.71 35.96
CA LYS A 439 14.79 10.99 36.90
C LYS A 439 14.36 12.00 37.94
N ARG A 440 13.72 13.09 37.55
CA ARG A 440 13.22 14.11 38.46
C ARG A 440 12.19 13.56 39.45
N ILE A 441 11.26 12.73 38.98
CA ILE A 441 10.24 12.08 39.83
C ILE A 441 10.92 11.14 40.83
N ILE A 442 11.90 10.33 40.41
CA ILE A 442 12.65 9.43 41.33
C ILE A 442 13.36 10.23 42.43
N GLU A 443 13.97 11.36 42.09
CA GLU A 443 14.60 12.27 43.08
C GLU A 443 13.57 12.81 44.10
N LEU A 444 12.37 13.18 43.62
CA LEU A 444 11.29 13.68 44.52
C LEU A 444 10.71 12.54 45.38
N GLU A 445 10.52 11.34 44.79
CA GLU A 445 10.10 10.14 45.55
C GLU A 445 11.11 9.78 46.65
N GLU A 446 12.42 9.89 46.38
CA GLU A 446 13.45 9.65 47.41
C GLU A 446 13.31 10.63 48.56
N LYS A 447 13.07 11.92 48.25
CA LYS A 447 12.84 12.97 49.29
C LYS A 447 11.55 12.75 50.10
N LYS A 448 10.54 12.04 49.51
CA LYS A 448 9.29 11.69 50.21
C LYS A 448 9.44 10.48 51.11
N THR A 449 10.56 9.77 51.09
CA THR A 449 10.79 8.63 52.03
C THR A 449 10.97 9.10 53.47
N SER A 450 10.49 8.30 54.44
CA SER A 450 10.73 8.58 55.88
C SER A 450 12.22 8.58 56.21
N ALA A 451 13.00 7.69 55.58
CA ALA A 451 14.45 7.61 55.73
C ALA A 451 15.17 8.90 55.34
N TYR A 452 14.76 9.56 54.24
CA TYR A 452 15.34 10.85 53.86
C TYR A 452 15.01 11.96 54.87
N LYS A 453 13.75 12.06 55.30
CA LYS A 453 13.31 13.05 56.31
C LYS A 453 14.00 12.84 57.66
N GLU A 454 14.14 11.59 58.13
CA GLU A 454 14.88 11.26 59.36
C GLU A 454 16.35 11.62 59.23
N LYS A 455 16.98 11.38 58.08
CA LYS A 455 18.37 11.77 57.83
C LYS A 455 18.55 13.29 57.95
N ILE A 456 17.72 14.07 57.30
CA ILE A 456 17.80 15.55 57.36
C ILE A 456 17.53 16.06 58.76
N LEU A 457 16.57 15.48 59.49
CA LEU A 457 16.27 15.81 60.87
C LEU A 457 17.45 15.49 61.77
N HIS A 458 18.08 14.32 61.57
CA HIS A 458 19.26 13.93 62.37
C HIS A 458 20.44 14.88 62.14
N GLU A 459 20.73 15.25 60.87
CA GLU A 459 21.82 16.18 60.58
C GLU A 459 21.51 17.59 61.12
N LYS A 460 20.25 18.03 61.10
CA LYS A 460 19.82 19.27 61.71
C LYS A 460 20.12 19.26 63.25
N VAL A 461 19.71 18.20 63.97
CA VAL A 461 19.93 18.04 65.39
C VAL A 461 21.42 18.08 65.72
N LYS A 462 22.25 17.36 64.92
CA LYS A 462 23.71 17.41 65.12
C LYS A 462 24.28 18.83 64.97
N ALA A 463 23.81 19.55 63.93
CA ALA A 463 24.25 20.93 63.69
C ALA A 463 23.78 21.87 64.77
N GLU A 464 22.59 21.69 65.37
CA GLU A 464 22.08 22.43 66.49
C GLU A 464 22.91 22.15 67.76
N GLU A 465 23.23 20.86 68.04
CA GLU A 465 24.10 20.48 69.20
C GLU A 465 25.50 21.03 68.99
N LEU A 466 26.06 21.03 67.83
CA LEU A 466 27.36 21.58 67.51
C LEU A 466 27.37 23.09 67.73
N LEU A 467 26.34 23.79 67.28
CA LEU A 467 26.19 25.24 67.52
C LEU A 467 26.04 25.53 68.98
N GLN A 468 25.26 24.81 69.73
CA GLN A 468 25.08 24.99 71.18
C GLN A 468 26.39 24.80 71.93
N ARG A 469 27.19 23.78 71.60
CA ARG A 469 28.49 23.51 72.17
C ARG A 469 29.47 24.69 71.86
N HIS A 470 29.48 25.11 70.58
CA HIS A 470 30.33 26.23 70.19
C HIS A 470 29.91 27.56 70.82
N GLU A 471 28.62 27.79 71.09
CA GLU A 471 28.13 28.97 71.82
C GLU A 471 28.64 28.96 73.27
N HIS A 472 28.81 27.78 73.92
CA HIS A 472 29.43 27.67 75.25
C HIS A 472 30.94 27.92 75.24
N GLU A 473 31.61 27.77 74.12
CA GLU A 473 33.05 28.03 73.98
C GLU A 473 33.36 29.49 73.61
N LYS A 474 32.35 30.36 73.64
CA LYS A 474 32.53 31.80 73.40
C LYS A 474 33.59 32.39 74.26
N PRO A 475 34.63 33.08 73.74
CA PRO A 475 35.67 33.66 74.47
C PRO A 475 35.14 34.66 75.54
N VAL A 476 35.66 34.53 76.76
CA VAL A 476 35.31 35.43 77.89
C VAL A 476 35.76 36.83 77.57
N GLU A 477 34.87 37.80 77.74
CA GLU A 477 35.12 39.19 77.41
C GLU A 477 36.29 39.75 78.25
N VAL A 478 37.32 40.21 77.56
CA VAL A 478 38.48 40.92 78.19
C VAL A 478 38.21 42.36 77.94
N PRO A 479 38.17 43.19 79.09
CA PRO A 479 37.93 44.61 79.00
C PRO A 479 39.07 45.35 78.26
N LYS A 480 38.72 46.30 77.42
CA LYS A 480 39.69 47.12 76.72
C LYS A 480 40.56 47.85 77.71
N PRO A 481 41.93 47.78 77.64
CA PRO A 481 42.84 48.46 78.58
C PRO A 481 42.59 49.97 78.68
N LYS A 482 42.55 50.50 79.90
CA LYS A 482 42.21 51.96 80.19
C LYS A 482 43.29 52.94 79.80
N ASN A 483 44.56 52.50 79.59
CA ASN A 483 45.72 53.40 79.35
C ASN A 483 46.04 53.54 77.82
N VAL A 484 44.99 53.80 77.01
CA VAL A 484 45.13 53.89 75.58
C VAL A 484 45.67 55.24 75.10
N THR A 485 45.85 56.24 75.99
CA THR A 485 46.20 57.64 75.62
C THR A 485 47.71 57.91 75.46
N GLU A 486 48.58 56.95 75.81
CA GLU A 486 50.05 57.20 75.74
C GLU A 486 50.78 56.49 74.60
N ASN A 487 50.15 55.66 73.78
CA ASN A 487 50.80 55.02 72.63
C ASN A 487 49.99 55.11 71.39
N LEU A 488 49.64 56.35 70.92
CA LEU A 488 48.95 56.62 69.68
C LEU A 488 49.63 55.98 68.43
N GLU A 489 50.99 55.93 68.50
CA GLU A 489 51.77 55.30 67.37
C GLU A 489 51.63 53.81 67.33
N TYR A 490 51.53 53.09 68.42
CA TYR A 490 51.28 51.65 68.47
C TYR A 490 49.86 51.28 67.91
N GLN A 491 48.85 52.06 68.38
CA GLN A 491 47.51 51.87 67.92
C GLN A 491 47.34 52.17 66.39
N ALA A 492 47.98 53.20 65.92
CA ALA A 492 47.97 53.46 64.50
C ALA A 492 48.68 52.39 63.72
N LYS A 493 49.80 51.86 64.20
CA LYS A 493 50.49 50.71 63.53
C LYS A 493 49.68 49.43 63.61
N LEU A 494 49.02 49.11 64.69
CA LEU A 494 48.19 47.97 64.86
C LEU A 494 46.91 48.06 64.00
N ALA A 495 46.30 49.24 63.96
CA ALA A 495 45.13 49.51 63.05
C ALA A 495 45.52 49.38 61.56
N ALA A 496 46.72 49.92 61.21
CA ALA A 496 47.23 49.76 59.85
C ALA A 496 47.53 48.31 59.47
N ALA A 497 48.10 47.50 60.38
CA ALA A 497 48.38 46.11 60.21
C ALA A 497 47.04 45.29 60.09
N ASN A 498 46.05 45.59 60.96
CA ASN A 498 44.72 44.93 60.83
C ASN A 498 43.98 45.29 59.55
N SER A 499 44.04 46.56 59.14
CA SER A 499 43.47 46.99 57.85
C SER A 499 44.14 46.29 56.64
N LYS A 500 45.47 46.20 56.66
CA LYS A 500 46.24 45.49 55.65
C LYS A 500 45.89 43.96 55.57
N ILE A 501 45.79 43.34 56.75
CA ILE A 501 45.41 41.91 56.84
C ILE A 501 44.00 41.73 56.33
N SER A 502 43.06 42.60 56.72
CA SER A 502 41.66 42.54 56.28
C SER A 502 41.53 42.70 54.75
N ASP A 503 42.26 43.66 54.19
CA ASP A 503 42.30 43.87 52.73
C ASP A 503 42.91 42.67 51.97
N LEU A 504 44.02 42.14 52.52
CA LEU A 504 44.63 40.94 51.91
C LEU A 504 43.74 39.72 51.99
N LYS A 505 43.04 39.51 53.11
CA LYS A 505 42.06 38.40 53.24
C LYS A 505 40.89 38.53 52.24
N THR A 506 40.36 39.74 52.09
CA THR A 506 39.31 40.03 51.11
C THR A 506 39.77 39.76 49.67
N ARG A 507 41.00 40.16 49.32
CA ARG A 507 41.59 39.89 47.98
C ARG A 507 41.86 38.42 47.78
N ILE A 508 42.31 37.67 48.77
CA ILE A 508 42.50 36.20 48.67
C ILE A 508 41.16 35.51 48.49
N GLU A 509 40.12 35.89 49.26
CA GLU A 509 38.78 35.31 49.08
C GLU A 509 38.19 35.58 47.73
N TYR A 510 38.35 36.81 47.24
CA TYR A 510 37.93 37.15 45.86
C TYR A 510 38.67 36.29 44.79
N SER A 511 39.97 36.10 44.94
CA SER A 511 40.79 35.30 44.04
C SER A 511 40.38 33.81 44.10
N GLN A 512 40.10 33.29 45.30
CA GLN A 512 39.65 31.89 45.47
C GLN A 512 38.24 31.67 44.90
N ASN A 513 37.33 32.62 45.01
CA ASN A 513 36.01 32.54 44.38
C ASN A 513 36.12 32.60 42.85
N SER A 514 36.94 33.51 42.32
CA SER A 514 37.22 33.57 40.89
C SER A 514 37.82 32.29 40.33
N LEU A 515 38.68 31.59 41.11
CA LEU A 515 39.22 30.27 40.73
C LEU A 515 38.15 29.19 40.65
N ARG A 516 37.17 29.21 41.58
CA ARG A 516 36.04 28.26 41.57
C ARG A 516 35.18 28.49 40.30
N ASP A 517 34.85 29.75 40.01
CA ASP A 517 34.03 30.09 38.85
C ASP A 517 34.74 29.72 37.53
N ILE A 518 36.05 30.02 37.43
CA ILE A 518 36.86 29.63 36.26
C ILE A 518 36.91 28.09 36.11
N ASN A 519 37.10 27.34 37.19
CA ASN A 519 37.12 25.88 37.11
C ASN A 519 35.76 25.32 36.67
N SER A 520 34.65 25.84 37.20
CA SER A 520 33.29 25.44 36.79
C SER A 520 33.08 25.68 35.28
N GLU A 521 33.51 26.85 34.76
CA GLU A 521 33.37 27.17 33.32
C GLU A 521 34.27 26.26 32.45
N ILE A 522 35.48 25.91 32.91
CA ILE A 522 36.37 24.97 32.20
C ILE A 522 35.74 23.57 32.15
N ASP A 523 35.13 23.09 33.22
CA ASP A 523 34.49 21.80 33.30
C ASP A 523 33.24 21.77 32.38
N GLU A 524 32.45 22.83 32.31
CA GLU A 524 31.33 22.99 31.40
C GLU A 524 31.78 22.95 29.92
N ILE A 525 32.89 23.69 29.61
CA ILE A 525 33.45 23.65 28.23
C ILE A 525 33.95 22.25 27.88
N ALA A 526 34.62 21.56 28.80
CA ALA A 526 35.09 20.19 28.58
C ALA A 526 33.93 19.21 28.30
N ALA A 527 32.83 19.34 29.04
CA ALA A 527 31.63 18.53 28.82
C ALA A 527 30.97 18.81 27.46
N LEU A 528 30.91 20.08 27.04
CA LEU A 528 30.42 20.47 25.71
C LEU A 528 31.33 19.96 24.58
N ASP A 529 32.66 20.09 24.75
CA ASP A 529 33.60 19.60 23.74
C ASP A 529 33.53 18.08 23.57
N ALA A 530 33.40 17.33 24.66
CA ALA A 530 33.21 15.87 24.58
C ALA A 530 31.92 15.52 23.87
N ARG A 531 30.84 16.27 24.03
CA ARG A 531 29.58 16.07 23.33
C ARG A 531 29.67 16.41 21.85
N ILE A 532 30.38 17.48 21.49
CA ILE A 532 30.65 17.87 20.11
C ILE A 532 31.50 16.79 19.42
N GLN A 533 32.56 16.26 20.06
CA GLN A 533 33.36 15.15 19.55
C GLN A 533 32.51 13.91 19.26
N GLY A 534 31.56 13.57 20.13
CA GLY A 534 30.63 12.48 19.91
C GLY A 534 29.81 12.69 18.63
N LEU A 535 29.28 13.89 18.41
CA LEU A 535 28.53 14.23 17.19
C LEU A 535 29.41 14.21 15.94
N GLU A 536 30.65 14.66 16.01
CA GLU A 536 31.62 14.61 14.91
C GLU A 536 31.92 13.17 14.50
N LEU A 537 32.04 12.26 15.45
CA LEU A 537 32.22 10.82 15.20
C LEU A 537 30.97 10.19 14.55
N GLU A 538 29.77 10.54 15.04
CA GLU A 538 28.50 10.07 14.43
C GLU A 538 28.38 10.55 12.97
N VAL A 539 28.67 11.82 12.70
CA VAL A 539 28.66 12.37 11.34
C VAL A 539 29.70 11.69 10.44
N SER A 540 30.88 11.38 10.98
CA SER A 540 31.90 10.64 10.25
C SER A 540 31.46 9.23 9.88
N ASP A 541 30.78 8.52 10.77
CA ASP A 541 30.24 7.18 10.51
C ASP A 541 29.12 7.21 9.46
N ILE A 542 28.24 8.21 9.56
CA ILE A 542 27.20 8.44 8.53
C ILE A 542 27.84 8.73 7.18
N ASN A 543 28.85 9.60 7.10
CA ASN A 543 29.56 9.89 5.85
C ASN A 543 30.23 8.64 5.26
N CYS A 544 30.85 7.81 6.08
CA CYS A 544 31.41 6.53 5.64
C CYS A 544 30.34 5.59 5.07
N THR A 545 29.14 5.62 5.61
CA THR A 545 27.98 4.86 5.11
C THR A 545 27.47 5.44 3.80
N LEU A 546 27.40 6.76 3.69
CA LEU A 546 27.04 7.47 2.46
C LEU A 546 28.03 7.19 1.33
N ASP A 547 29.34 7.22 1.61
CA ASP A 547 30.38 6.92 0.61
C ASP A 547 30.21 5.52 0.04
N LYS A 548 29.98 4.51 0.89
CA LYS A 548 29.68 3.14 0.46
C LYS A 548 28.40 3.03 -0.37
N TYR A 549 27.39 3.85 -0.07
CA TYR A 549 26.17 3.92 -0.83
C TYR A 549 26.38 4.54 -2.22
N TRP A 550 27.10 5.67 -2.28
CA TRP A 550 27.43 6.35 -3.54
C TRP A 550 28.35 5.52 -4.46
N GLU A 551 29.24 4.70 -3.88
CA GLU A 551 30.04 3.74 -4.66
C GLU A 551 29.19 2.68 -5.36
N LYS A 552 28.12 2.20 -4.69
CA LYS A 552 27.18 1.22 -5.24
C LYS A 552 26.16 1.82 -6.19
N HIS A 553 25.77 3.07 -5.97
CA HIS A 553 24.69 3.77 -6.68
C HIS A 553 25.17 5.14 -7.14
N PRO A 554 26.00 5.21 -8.18
CA PRO A 554 26.49 6.49 -8.69
C PRO A 554 25.30 7.31 -9.23
N LEU A 555 24.94 8.36 -8.49
CA LEU A 555 23.94 9.35 -8.87
C LEU A 555 24.67 10.63 -9.31
N GLU A 556 24.20 11.23 -10.40
CA GLU A 556 24.56 12.61 -10.75
C GLU A 556 23.83 13.55 -9.79
N PHE A 557 24.53 13.96 -8.75
CA PHE A 557 24.04 14.92 -7.76
C PHE A 557 24.95 16.16 -7.78
N ASP A 558 24.34 17.32 -7.96
CA ASP A 558 25.05 18.60 -8.12
C ASP A 558 25.32 19.32 -6.79
N GLY A 559 25.39 18.58 -5.68
CA GLY A 559 25.61 19.09 -4.33
C GLY A 559 26.72 18.33 -3.57
N ASP A 560 27.06 18.79 -2.37
CA ASP A 560 27.98 18.11 -1.49
C ASP A 560 27.44 16.72 -1.09
N LYS A 561 28.21 15.69 -1.40
CA LYS A 561 27.83 14.28 -1.15
C LYS A 561 28.07 13.87 0.31
N THR A 562 28.58 14.76 1.15
CA THR A 562 28.92 14.53 2.55
C THR A 562 28.20 15.51 3.46
N ILE A 563 27.88 15.04 4.66
CA ILE A 563 27.34 15.93 5.72
C ILE A 563 28.51 16.69 6.32
N VAL A 564 28.43 18.02 6.32
CA VAL A 564 29.41 18.88 6.97
C VAL A 564 28.80 19.42 8.26
N LEU A 565 29.43 19.06 9.41
CA LEU A 565 29.06 19.58 10.70
C LEU A 565 29.93 20.82 10.99
N THR A 566 29.33 22.01 11.07
CA THR A 566 30.01 23.23 11.50
C THR A 566 29.79 23.38 13.01
N THR A 567 30.87 23.27 13.77
CA THR A 567 30.85 23.37 15.25
C THR A 567 31.65 24.58 15.72
N PRO A 568 31.28 25.23 16.84
CA PRO A 568 32.05 26.33 17.46
C PRO A 568 33.25 25.84 18.30
N ARG A 569 33.76 24.63 18.03
CA ARG A 569 34.79 23.96 18.84
C ARG A 569 36.06 24.79 19.01
N GLU A 570 36.50 25.45 17.93
CA GLU A 570 37.67 26.31 17.94
C GLU A 570 37.48 27.50 18.95
N ALA A 571 36.29 28.11 18.96
CA ALA A 571 35.96 29.16 19.93
C ALA A 571 35.94 28.65 21.37
N LEU A 572 35.47 27.41 21.61
CA LEU A 572 35.50 26.78 22.94
C LEU A 572 36.92 26.50 23.40
N ILE A 573 37.79 26.02 22.49
CA ILE A 573 39.19 25.78 22.79
C ILE A 573 39.91 27.11 23.12
N ILE A 574 39.69 28.16 22.34
CA ILE A 574 40.23 29.51 22.60
C ILE A 574 39.77 30.00 23.96
N ARG A 575 38.49 29.86 24.30
CA ARG A 575 37.95 30.29 25.61
C ARG A 575 38.56 29.49 26.75
N SER A 576 38.62 28.16 26.66
CA SER A 576 39.24 27.28 27.66
C SER A 576 40.71 27.62 27.89
N THR A 577 41.44 27.90 26.79
CA THR A 577 42.85 28.30 26.86
C THR A 577 43.01 29.65 27.56
N SER A 578 42.14 30.63 27.24
CA SER A 578 42.10 31.94 27.92
C SER A 578 41.83 31.83 29.42
N LEU A 579 40.85 30.98 29.78
CA LEU A 579 40.52 30.71 31.19
C LEU A 579 41.66 30.01 31.91
N SER A 580 42.33 29.06 31.26
CA SER A 580 43.50 28.39 31.83
C SER A 580 44.67 29.36 32.08
N LEU A 581 44.88 30.32 31.19
CA LEU A 581 45.86 31.39 31.41
C LEU A 581 45.48 32.33 32.56
N GLN A 582 44.17 32.69 32.65
CA GLN A 582 43.66 33.49 33.79
C GLN A 582 43.81 32.74 35.10
N LYS A 583 43.45 31.43 35.12
CA LYS A 583 43.65 30.55 36.27
C LYS A 583 45.11 30.51 36.70
N ALA A 584 46.04 30.31 35.76
CA ALA A 584 47.47 30.29 36.04
C ALA A 584 47.98 31.62 36.66
N LYS A 585 47.47 32.74 36.13
CA LYS A 585 47.82 34.08 36.66
C LYS A 585 47.31 34.30 38.07
N ILE A 586 46.04 33.92 38.36
CA ILE A 586 45.46 34.04 39.70
C ILE A 586 46.19 33.13 40.70
N ILE A 587 46.60 31.91 40.32
CA ILE A 587 47.39 31.01 41.16
C ILE A 587 48.78 31.58 41.39
N ASP A 588 49.43 32.21 40.42
CA ASP A 588 50.73 32.86 40.56
C ASP A 588 50.63 34.04 41.49
N ASP A 589 49.56 34.87 41.35
CA ASP A 589 49.35 36.06 42.28
C ASP A 589 48.97 35.61 43.69
N LEU A 590 48.25 34.49 43.88
CA LEU A 590 47.95 33.93 45.19
C LEU A 590 49.19 33.39 45.93
N GLY A 591 50.06 32.70 45.17
CA GLY A 591 51.18 31.94 45.70
C GLY A 591 50.80 30.55 46.22
N THR A 592 51.80 29.68 46.40
CA THR A 592 51.62 28.33 46.97
C THR A 592 52.68 28.11 48.05
N GLU A 593 52.42 27.21 48.99
CA GLU A 593 53.41 26.89 50.08
C GLU A 593 54.77 26.37 49.50
N ILE A 594 54.81 25.92 48.24
CA ILE A 594 56.02 25.39 47.65
C ILE A 594 56.80 26.41 46.82
N ASN A 595 56.15 27.48 46.32
CA ASN A 595 56.73 28.54 45.47
C ASN A 595 56.42 29.98 46.07
N ALA A 596 56.78 30.19 47.31
CA ALA A 596 56.53 31.49 47.96
C ALA A 596 57.58 32.54 47.47
N ARG A 597 57.19 33.36 46.50
CA ARG A 597 57.81 34.62 46.20
C ARG A 597 57.26 35.64 47.18
N ASP A 598 58.12 36.56 47.64
CA ASP A 598 57.74 37.58 48.64
C ASP A 598 56.61 38.54 48.16
N ASP A 599 56.27 38.55 46.86
CA ASP A 599 55.26 39.38 46.25
C ASP A 599 53.92 38.73 46.05
N THR A 600 53.63 37.52 46.57
CA THR A 600 52.37 36.86 46.49
C THR A 600 51.41 37.26 47.66
N LEU A 601 50.06 37.17 47.38
CA LEU A 601 49.08 37.58 48.40
C LEU A 601 49.19 36.77 49.70
N LEU A 602 49.50 35.47 49.60
CA LEU A 602 49.67 34.60 50.76
C LEU A 602 50.93 34.90 51.50
N ALA A 603 52.05 35.28 50.80
CA ALA A 603 53.30 35.74 51.46
C ALA A 603 53.12 37.10 52.12
N GLU A 604 52.47 38.05 51.40
CA GLU A 604 52.15 39.37 51.99
C GLU A 604 51.28 39.26 53.26
N LEU A 605 50.28 38.34 53.22
CA LEU A 605 49.45 38.09 54.39
C LEU A 605 50.27 37.51 55.53
N SER A 606 51.14 36.52 55.31
CA SER A 606 52.05 35.94 56.34
C SER A 606 52.99 36.99 56.92
N MET A 607 53.56 37.88 56.09
CA MET A 607 54.40 38.97 56.54
C MET A 607 53.62 39.98 57.39
N ALA A 608 52.40 40.36 56.96
CA ALA A 608 51.55 41.28 57.73
C ALA A 608 51.08 40.67 59.05
N GLU A 609 50.77 39.36 59.05
CA GLU A 609 50.44 38.65 60.29
C GLU A 609 51.64 38.53 61.27
N LYS A 610 52.85 38.33 60.72
CA LYS A 610 54.05 38.34 61.47
C LYS A 610 54.34 39.71 62.05
N GLU A 611 54.22 40.79 61.28
CA GLU A 611 54.36 42.20 61.73
C GLU A 611 53.35 42.50 62.82
N LYS A 612 52.10 42.06 62.70
CA LYS A 612 51.08 42.19 63.74
C LYS A 612 51.47 41.40 64.99
N SER A 613 51.98 40.17 64.87
CA SER A 613 52.41 39.33 65.99
C SER A 613 53.57 39.94 66.74
N ASP A 614 54.55 40.47 66.03
CA ASP A 614 55.72 41.17 66.65
C ASP A 614 55.26 42.45 67.32
N LEU A 615 54.34 43.23 66.77
CA LEU A 615 53.76 44.42 67.46
C LEU A 615 53.04 43.99 68.76
N ILE A 616 52.25 42.92 68.74
CA ILE A 616 51.50 42.41 69.88
C ILE A 616 52.47 41.94 70.98
N ARG A 617 53.62 41.27 70.62
CA ARG A 617 54.66 40.88 71.57
C ARG A 617 55.35 42.03 72.28
N SER A 618 55.47 43.20 71.60
CA SER A 618 56.03 44.39 72.17
C SER A 618 55.11 45.19 73.11
N ALA A 619 53.81 44.86 73.16
CA ALA A 619 52.77 45.52 73.92
C ALA A 619 52.72 45.09 75.36
N THR A 620 51.97 45.83 76.21
CA THR A 620 51.75 45.54 77.64
C THR A 620 50.97 44.18 77.74
N LYS A 621 51.12 43.53 78.86
CA LYS A 621 50.49 42.22 79.13
C LYS A 621 48.95 42.27 78.99
N GLU A 622 48.32 43.36 79.36
CA GLU A 622 46.89 43.65 79.28
C GLU A 622 46.44 43.79 77.80
N GLU A 623 47.22 44.48 76.99
CA GLU A 623 47.01 44.68 75.55
C GLU A 623 47.17 43.37 74.78
N GLN A 624 48.16 42.54 75.10
CA GLN A 624 48.37 41.25 74.53
C GLN A 624 47.17 40.31 74.80
N LEU A 625 46.66 40.30 76.02
CA LEU A 625 45.45 39.50 76.38
C LEU A 625 44.21 40.02 75.64
N TYR A 626 44.04 41.32 75.45
CA TYR A 626 42.97 41.93 74.68
C TYR A 626 43.05 41.59 73.20
N GLN A 627 44.20 41.64 72.61
CA GLN A 627 44.42 41.26 71.17
C GLN A 627 44.17 39.75 70.97
N GLN A 628 44.63 38.91 71.92
CA GLN A 628 44.36 37.50 71.89
C GLN A 628 42.86 37.17 72.01
N TYR A 629 42.15 37.92 72.82
CA TYR A 629 40.68 37.83 72.95
C TYR A 629 40.00 38.18 71.60
N LEU A 630 40.40 39.24 70.95
CA LEU A 630 39.86 39.68 69.65
C LEU A 630 40.11 38.62 68.56
N ALA A 631 41.33 38.07 68.50
CA ALA A 631 41.65 37.00 67.54
C ALA A 631 40.82 35.72 67.79
N ASN A 632 40.72 35.32 69.08
CA ASN A 632 39.90 34.17 69.47
C ASN A 632 38.40 34.43 69.20
N LEU A 633 37.92 35.65 69.38
CA LEU A 633 36.53 36.04 69.08
C LEU A 633 36.24 36.04 67.55
N GLU A 634 37.20 36.45 66.76
CA GLU A 634 37.09 36.43 65.32
C GLU A 634 37.08 35.04 64.81
N SER A 635 38.00 34.16 65.25
CA SER A 635 37.99 32.72 64.91
C SER A 635 36.72 32.04 65.36
N TRP A 636 36.23 32.36 66.56
CA TRP A 636 34.95 31.86 67.06
C TRP A 636 33.75 32.27 66.15
N LYS A 637 33.74 33.55 65.69
CA LYS A 637 32.69 34.03 64.76
C LYS A 637 32.76 33.33 63.41
N GLU A 638 33.95 33.13 62.86
CA GLU A 638 34.15 32.44 61.60
C GLU A 638 33.67 30.95 61.68
N GLU A 639 33.97 30.27 62.75
CA GLU A 639 33.59 28.88 62.97
C GLU A 639 32.08 28.74 63.22
N ARG A 640 31.48 29.70 63.95
CA ARG A 640 30.04 29.85 64.10
C ARG A 640 29.33 30.03 62.76
N ALA A 641 29.90 30.92 61.93
CA ALA A 641 29.33 31.14 60.60
C ALA A 641 29.36 29.87 59.71
N LYS A 642 30.40 29.03 59.79
CA LYS A 642 30.49 27.75 59.12
C LYS A 642 29.44 26.74 59.66
N ILE A 643 29.18 26.70 60.97
CA ILE A 643 28.18 25.82 61.59
C ILE A 643 26.76 26.25 61.19
N VAL A 644 26.49 27.57 61.24
CA VAL A 644 25.17 28.09 60.76
C VAL A 644 25.01 27.88 59.30
N GLY A 645 26.09 28.05 58.52
CA GLY A 645 26.11 27.80 57.09
C GLY A 645 25.24 28.75 56.29
N ASP A 646 24.98 28.32 55.05
CA ASP A 646 24.16 29.04 54.05
C ASP A 646 23.03 28.17 53.52
N SER A 647 22.46 28.52 52.38
CA SER A 647 21.42 27.70 51.71
C SER A 647 21.89 26.33 51.20
N LYS A 648 23.23 26.12 51.09
CA LYS A 648 23.83 24.88 50.55
C LYS A 648 24.47 23.99 51.61
N SER A 649 24.76 24.52 52.79
CA SER A 649 25.43 23.77 53.80
C SER A 649 25.08 24.31 55.24
N GLY A 650 25.30 23.48 56.28
CA GLY A 650 25.07 23.83 57.66
C GLY A 650 23.61 23.84 58.11
N LEU A 651 23.37 24.42 59.30
CA LEU A 651 22.05 24.41 59.93
C LEU A 651 20.97 25.06 59.07
N THR A 652 21.30 26.18 58.42
CA THR A 652 20.36 26.90 57.54
C THR A 652 19.89 26.04 56.38
N HIS A 653 20.80 25.25 55.75
CA HIS A 653 20.45 24.31 54.70
C HIS A 653 19.43 23.27 55.19
N TYR A 654 19.67 22.62 56.34
CA TYR A 654 18.77 21.59 56.85
C TYR A 654 17.40 22.16 57.25
N GLN A 655 17.35 23.40 57.76
CA GLN A 655 16.08 24.08 58.07
C GLN A 655 15.29 24.36 56.79
N ASN A 656 15.94 24.88 55.76
CA ASN A 656 15.31 25.16 54.49
C ASN A 656 14.82 23.86 53.81
N GLU A 657 15.63 22.79 53.87
CA GLU A 657 15.25 21.51 53.28
C GLU A 657 14.01 20.91 54.01
N LEU A 658 13.95 21.00 55.33
CA LEU A 658 12.76 20.56 56.07
C LEU A 658 11.52 21.39 55.76
N THR A 659 11.68 22.70 55.56
CA THR A 659 10.56 23.57 55.11
C THR A 659 10.08 23.14 53.73
N TYR A 660 11.01 22.91 52.78
CA TYR A 660 10.70 22.39 51.45
C TYR A 660 9.96 21.04 51.52
N LEU A 661 10.44 20.10 52.31
CA LEU A 661 9.80 18.77 52.47
C LEU A 661 8.37 18.86 53.01
N ASN A 662 8.05 19.84 53.82
CA ASN A 662 6.72 19.97 54.42
C ASN A 662 5.76 20.84 53.59
N GLU A 663 6.24 21.83 52.84
CA GLU A 663 5.38 22.84 52.19
C GLU A 663 5.35 22.79 50.67
N GLN A 664 6.42 22.33 50.01
CA GLN A 664 6.57 22.44 48.56
C GLN A 664 6.72 21.10 47.85
N LEU A 665 7.30 20.10 48.48
CA LEU A 665 7.62 18.79 47.88
C LEU A 665 6.40 18.12 47.26
N GLU A 666 5.23 18.17 47.88
CA GLU A 666 4.01 17.54 47.40
C GLU A 666 3.55 18.15 46.07
N SER A 667 3.54 19.50 46.01
CA SER A 667 3.17 20.22 44.79
C SER A 667 4.15 19.97 43.65
N ASP A 668 5.46 19.95 43.93
CA ASP A 668 6.48 19.69 42.93
C ASP A 668 6.39 18.25 42.39
N TYR A 669 6.07 17.29 43.25
CA TYR A 669 5.89 15.90 42.88
C TYR A 669 4.65 15.73 41.95
N GLN A 670 3.52 16.34 42.33
CA GLN A 670 2.30 16.31 41.52
C GLN A 670 2.51 16.97 40.16
N ASN A 671 3.12 18.16 40.11
CA ASN A 671 3.44 18.84 38.85
C ASN A 671 4.36 18.01 37.96
N ALA A 672 5.37 17.34 38.52
CA ALA A 672 6.27 16.47 37.77
C ALA A 672 5.53 15.24 37.21
N CYS A 673 4.62 14.66 37.97
CA CYS A 673 3.77 13.55 37.49
C CYS A 673 2.83 13.98 36.36
N GLU A 674 2.21 15.17 36.47
CA GLU A 674 1.36 15.73 35.39
C GLU A 674 2.16 15.96 34.12
N GLN A 675 3.34 16.57 34.23
CA GLN A 675 4.25 16.76 33.09
C GLN A 675 4.63 15.43 32.43
N ARG A 676 4.89 14.38 33.22
CA ARG A 676 5.16 13.04 32.69
C ARG A 676 3.96 12.50 31.92
N ILE A 677 2.75 12.66 32.42
CA ILE A 677 1.52 12.23 31.71
C ILE A 677 1.35 12.96 30.37
N ASP A 678 1.64 14.26 30.33
CA ASP A 678 1.58 15.03 29.08
C ASP A 678 2.63 14.54 28.06
N ILE A 679 3.82 14.15 28.53
CA ILE A 679 4.83 13.53 27.66
C ILE A 679 4.33 12.18 27.11
N VAL A 680 3.66 11.36 27.93
CA VAL A 680 3.07 10.09 27.50
C VAL A 680 1.97 10.32 26.45
N LYS A 681 1.09 11.31 26.66
CA LYS A 681 0.08 11.71 25.66
C LYS A 681 0.73 12.10 24.34
N ASN A 682 1.84 12.85 24.39
CA ASN A 682 2.59 13.20 23.18
C ASN A 682 3.20 11.99 22.48
N LEU A 683 3.72 11.00 23.23
CA LEU A 683 4.20 9.74 22.64
C LEU A 683 3.06 8.97 21.95
N PHE A 684 1.87 8.94 22.56
CA PHE A 684 0.71 8.29 21.95
C PHE A 684 0.26 9.03 20.69
N ALA A 685 0.18 10.37 20.73
CA ALA A 685 -0.16 11.18 19.56
C ALA A 685 0.80 10.98 18.36
N LEU A 686 2.08 10.65 18.62
CA LEU A 686 3.01 10.28 17.54
C LEU A 686 2.64 8.94 16.88
N LYS A 687 2.08 8.00 17.63
CA LYS A 687 1.55 6.75 17.09
C LYS A 687 0.26 6.97 16.28
N GLU A 688 -0.62 7.86 16.74
CA GLU A 688 -1.81 8.28 15.96
C GLU A 688 -1.40 8.92 14.64
N LYS A 689 -0.38 9.79 14.62
CA LYS A 689 0.17 10.33 13.36
C LYS A 689 0.74 9.25 12.43
N ALA A 690 1.30 8.18 12.98
CA ALA A 690 1.72 7.04 12.17
C ALA A 690 0.51 6.33 11.55
N VAL A 691 -0.57 6.10 12.30
CA VAL A 691 -1.86 5.60 11.76
C VAL A 691 -2.36 6.48 10.61
N ASP A 692 -2.30 7.80 10.75
CA ASP A 692 -2.73 8.74 9.70
C ASP A 692 -1.90 8.62 8.42
N ILE A 693 -0.57 8.40 8.52
CA ILE A 693 0.29 8.18 7.35
C ILE A 693 -0.20 6.96 6.56
N TYR A 694 -0.49 5.87 7.25
CA TYR A 694 -1.00 4.66 6.62
C TYR A 694 -2.38 4.87 6.00
N ASN A 695 -3.31 5.47 6.72
CA ASN A 695 -4.65 5.74 6.21
C ASN A 695 -4.61 6.57 4.92
N ARG A 696 -3.73 7.56 4.82
CA ARG A 696 -3.53 8.34 3.58
C ARG A 696 -3.05 7.50 2.40
N ILE A 697 -2.20 6.51 2.64
CA ILE A 697 -1.69 5.62 1.59
C ILE A 697 -2.78 4.64 1.13
N TYR A 698 -3.57 4.10 2.05
CA TYR A 698 -4.55 3.06 1.74
C TYR A 698 -5.95 3.58 1.35
N THR A 699 -6.35 4.80 1.73
CA THR A 699 -7.66 5.37 1.41
C THR A 699 -7.98 5.38 -0.10
N PRO A 700 -7.09 5.80 -1.01
CA PRO A 700 -7.38 5.78 -2.45
C PRO A 700 -7.67 4.37 -2.96
N ILE A 701 -7.02 3.36 -2.39
CA ILE A 701 -7.16 1.96 -2.76
C ILE A 701 -8.49 1.41 -2.26
N SER A 702 -8.86 1.72 -1.01
CA SER A 702 -10.16 1.32 -0.44
C SER A 702 -11.32 1.85 -1.27
N HIS A 703 -11.26 3.10 -1.73
CA HIS A 703 -12.30 3.67 -2.60
C HIS A 703 -12.41 2.94 -3.95
N GLN A 704 -11.28 2.55 -4.52
CA GLN A 704 -11.26 1.86 -5.82
C GLN A 704 -11.74 0.42 -5.68
N ILE A 705 -11.37 -0.27 -4.61
CA ILE A 705 -11.89 -1.60 -4.26
C ILE A 705 -13.41 -1.52 -4.09
N SER A 706 -13.90 -0.59 -3.28
CA SER A 706 -15.34 -0.41 -3.04
C SER A 706 -16.12 -0.10 -4.32
N SER A 707 -15.51 0.63 -5.28
CA SER A 707 -16.16 0.92 -6.56
C SER A 707 -16.22 -0.30 -7.49
N LEU A 708 -15.20 -1.18 -7.46
CA LEU A 708 -15.13 -2.40 -8.25
C LEU A 708 -15.97 -3.53 -7.65
N LEU A 709 -16.11 -3.53 -6.33
CA LEU A 709 -16.78 -4.59 -5.58
C LEU A 709 -18.17 -4.17 -5.07
N LYS A 710 -18.75 -3.10 -5.61
CA LYS A 710 -20.12 -2.63 -5.25
C LYS A 710 -21.20 -3.71 -5.36
N GLU A 711 -20.94 -4.77 -6.13
CA GLU A 711 -21.82 -5.91 -6.30
C GLU A 711 -21.49 -7.09 -5.38
N LEU A 712 -20.43 -6.97 -4.55
CA LEU A 712 -20.02 -7.99 -3.61
C LEU A 712 -20.39 -7.55 -2.19
N ASP A 713 -21.22 -8.33 -1.50
CA ASP A 713 -21.67 -8.08 -0.11
C ASP A 713 -20.53 -8.01 0.92
N ASP A 714 -19.34 -8.53 0.58
CA ASP A 714 -18.16 -8.58 1.44
C ASP A 714 -17.14 -7.51 1.06
N GLY A 715 -17.25 -6.32 1.66
CA GLY A 715 -16.29 -5.23 1.47
C GLY A 715 -14.89 -5.62 1.95
N ILE A 716 -13.86 -5.23 1.17
CA ILE A 716 -12.46 -5.27 1.64
C ILE A 716 -12.13 -3.92 2.27
N GLU A 717 -11.70 -3.96 3.53
CA GLU A 717 -11.36 -2.77 4.31
C GLU A 717 -9.92 -2.84 4.80
N PHE A 718 -9.21 -1.72 4.72
CA PHE A 718 -7.93 -1.54 5.37
C PHE A 718 -8.12 -0.77 6.66
N SER A 719 -7.61 -1.31 7.77
CA SER A 719 -7.59 -0.61 9.05
C SER A 719 -6.18 -0.55 9.61
N ALA A 720 -5.80 0.62 10.12
CA ALA A 720 -4.60 0.80 10.92
C ALA A 720 -5.06 1.03 12.37
N GLU A 721 -4.56 0.22 13.30
CA GLU A 721 -4.96 0.23 14.71
C GLU A 721 -3.71 0.22 15.59
N ILE A 722 -3.73 0.98 16.69
CA ILE A 722 -2.72 0.88 17.74
C ILE A 722 -3.11 -0.30 18.64
N LYS A 723 -2.19 -1.23 18.86
CA LYS A 723 -2.42 -2.38 19.73
C LYS A 723 -1.17 -2.79 20.50
N LEU A 724 -1.39 -3.66 21.49
CA LEU A 724 -0.29 -4.32 22.21
C LEU A 724 0.54 -5.15 21.22
N SER A 725 1.84 -4.85 21.12
CA SER A 725 2.81 -5.56 20.28
C SER A 725 3.75 -6.46 21.07
N ASP A 726 3.95 -6.17 22.35
CA ASP A 726 4.80 -6.97 23.26
C ASP A 726 3.94 -7.88 24.10
N GLU A 727 3.78 -9.13 23.68
CA GLU A 727 3.02 -10.15 24.40
C GLU A 727 3.62 -10.50 25.77
N ASN A 728 4.91 -10.20 25.99
CA ASN A 728 5.64 -10.50 27.21
C ASN A 728 5.73 -9.29 28.16
N ILE A 729 4.97 -8.22 27.93
CA ILE A 729 5.02 -7.00 28.76
C ILE A 729 4.73 -7.27 30.23
N ALA A 730 3.84 -8.25 30.53
CA ALA A 730 3.55 -8.67 31.91
C ALA A 730 4.81 -9.16 32.63
N GLU A 731 5.54 -10.09 32.03
CA GLU A 731 6.77 -10.66 32.59
C GLU A 731 7.85 -9.58 32.74
N ARG A 732 7.98 -8.71 31.75
CA ARG A 732 8.98 -7.63 31.75
C ARG A 732 8.73 -6.62 32.85
N LEU A 733 7.49 -6.20 33.07
CA LEU A 733 7.14 -5.31 34.19
C LEU A 733 7.30 -6.02 35.53
N LEU A 734 6.83 -7.26 35.67
CA LEU A 734 6.93 -8.05 36.89
C LEU A 734 8.39 -8.38 37.28
N ALA A 735 9.32 -8.39 36.34
CA ALA A 735 10.74 -8.59 36.61
C ALA A 735 11.35 -7.47 37.50
N TYR A 736 10.81 -6.27 37.45
CA TYR A 736 11.24 -5.16 38.28
C TYR A 736 10.45 -5.06 39.58
N ILE A 737 9.40 -5.85 39.79
CA ILE A 737 8.52 -5.80 40.94
C ILE A 737 8.92 -6.90 41.95
N ASN A 738 9.11 -6.53 43.20
CA ASN A 738 9.38 -7.48 44.29
C ASN A 738 8.10 -8.18 44.72
N GLN A 739 7.85 -9.35 44.18
CA GLN A 739 6.65 -10.16 44.38
C GLN A 739 6.59 -10.84 45.77
N ARG A 740 7.59 -10.64 46.64
CA ARG A 740 7.59 -11.18 48.01
C ARG A 740 6.87 -10.25 48.99
N LEU A 741 6.73 -9.00 48.66
CA LEU A 741 6.08 -8.01 49.52
C LEU A 741 4.56 -8.06 49.40
N SER A 742 3.85 -7.62 50.44
CA SER A 742 2.40 -7.51 50.43
C SER A 742 1.94 -6.48 49.40
N GLY A 743 0.84 -6.78 48.72
CA GLY A 743 0.25 -5.95 47.68
C GLY A 743 -0.39 -6.79 46.58
N ARG A 744 -0.95 -6.12 45.56
CA ARG A 744 -1.68 -6.77 44.45
C ARG A 744 -0.78 -7.71 43.64
N PHE A 745 0.50 -7.44 43.47
CA PHE A 745 1.46 -8.25 42.74
C PHE A 745 2.29 -9.18 43.66
N ARG A 746 1.66 -9.76 44.68
CA ARG A 746 2.31 -10.77 45.55
C ARG A 746 2.14 -12.15 44.95
N GLY A 747 3.22 -12.97 45.00
CA GLY A 747 3.22 -14.34 44.43
C GLY A 747 3.50 -14.33 42.93
N LYS A 748 4.22 -15.36 42.45
CA LYS A 748 4.66 -15.38 41.03
C LYS A 748 3.52 -15.68 40.05
N VAL A 749 2.62 -16.59 40.42
CA VAL A 749 1.48 -16.97 39.56
C VAL A 749 0.38 -15.93 39.66
N GLU A 750 0.02 -15.57 40.90
CA GLU A 750 -1.04 -14.59 41.16
C GLU A 750 -0.72 -13.20 40.62
N ALA A 751 0.55 -12.76 40.73
CA ALA A 751 0.99 -11.47 40.15
C ALA A 751 0.87 -11.49 38.61
N HIS A 752 1.20 -12.60 37.99
CA HIS A 752 1.07 -12.75 36.53
C HIS A 752 -0.41 -12.71 36.11
N GLU A 753 -1.29 -13.44 36.76
CA GLU A 753 -2.73 -13.45 36.52
C GLU A 753 -3.32 -12.05 36.68
N GLN A 754 -2.98 -11.34 37.78
CA GLN A 754 -3.45 -9.97 38.04
C GLN A 754 -2.96 -8.98 36.97
N MET A 755 -1.72 -9.08 36.52
CA MET A 755 -1.17 -8.22 35.45
C MET A 755 -1.86 -8.54 34.12
N GLN A 756 -2.10 -9.81 33.80
CA GLN A 756 -2.81 -10.21 32.61
C GLN A 756 -4.27 -9.73 32.61
N ASP A 757 -4.94 -9.75 33.75
CA ASP A 757 -6.31 -9.22 33.87
C ASP A 757 -6.36 -7.73 33.60
N ILE A 758 -5.38 -6.96 34.10
CA ILE A 758 -5.25 -5.54 33.79
C ILE A 758 -5.04 -5.37 32.28
N ILE A 759 -4.09 -6.08 31.67
CA ILE A 759 -3.74 -5.98 30.24
C ILE A 759 -4.93 -6.30 29.34
N LYS A 760 -5.74 -7.33 29.68
CA LYS A 760 -6.91 -7.74 28.89
C LYS A 760 -8.06 -6.73 28.92
N ALA A 761 -8.14 -5.92 29.97
CA ALA A 761 -9.20 -4.93 30.13
C ALA A 761 -8.90 -3.61 29.41
N VAL A 762 -7.68 -3.43 28.88
CA VAL A 762 -7.22 -2.16 28.30
C VAL A 762 -7.68 -1.99 26.86
N ASP A 763 -8.22 -0.83 26.54
CA ASP A 763 -8.36 -0.34 25.18
C ASP A 763 -7.04 0.31 24.71
N TRP A 764 -6.19 -0.49 24.08
CA TRP A 764 -4.88 -0.04 23.58
C TRP A 764 -4.97 0.96 22.42
N GLY A 765 -6.14 1.09 21.78
CA GLY A 765 -6.39 2.01 20.67
C GLY A 765 -6.57 3.47 21.08
N THR A 766 -6.67 3.76 22.37
CA THR A 766 -6.93 5.10 22.89
C THR A 766 -5.89 5.54 23.92
N ALA A 767 -5.58 6.84 23.94
CA ALA A 767 -4.68 7.43 24.92
C ALA A 767 -5.20 7.21 26.36
N ASP A 768 -6.50 7.35 26.58
CA ASP A 768 -7.13 7.18 27.88
C ASP A 768 -7.02 5.74 28.37
N GLY A 769 -7.19 4.72 27.49
CA GLY A 769 -7.00 3.32 27.85
C GLY A 769 -5.57 3.01 28.29
N VAL A 770 -4.58 3.55 27.58
CA VAL A 770 -3.16 3.40 27.95
C VAL A 770 -2.82 4.10 29.26
N LEU A 771 -3.37 5.28 29.49
CA LEU A 771 -3.18 6.01 30.76
C LEU A 771 -3.87 5.30 31.94
N ASP A 772 -5.02 4.68 31.69
CA ASP A 772 -5.70 3.86 32.69
C ASP A 772 -4.87 2.62 33.05
N PHE A 773 -4.28 1.95 32.06
CA PHE A 773 -3.32 0.86 32.31
C PHE A 773 -2.17 1.31 33.22
N ILE A 774 -1.50 2.43 32.85
CA ILE A 774 -0.40 2.97 33.64
C ILE A 774 -0.85 3.30 35.05
N SER A 775 -2.02 3.92 35.19
CA SER A 775 -2.61 4.29 36.47
C SER A 775 -2.93 3.05 37.33
N GLN A 776 -3.52 2.00 36.75
CA GLN A 776 -3.83 0.75 37.46
C GLN A 776 -2.57 0.02 37.94
N VAL A 777 -1.51 -0.01 37.11
CA VAL A 777 -0.22 -0.58 37.50
C VAL A 777 0.39 0.23 38.64
N MET A 778 0.45 1.56 38.53
CA MET A 778 1.05 2.43 39.54
C MET A 778 0.26 2.41 40.85
N SER A 779 -1.08 2.55 40.80
CA SER A 779 -1.91 2.48 42.03
C SER A 779 -1.83 1.15 42.77
N SER A 780 -1.51 0.07 42.05
CA SER A 780 -1.23 -1.23 42.65
C SER A 780 0.11 -1.31 43.36
N LEU A 781 1.02 -0.36 43.16
CA LEU A 781 2.36 -0.31 43.72
C LEU A 781 2.52 0.79 44.79
N VAL A 782 1.78 1.91 44.68
CA VAL A 782 1.86 3.10 45.53
C VAL A 782 0.63 3.11 46.44
N ASP A 783 0.86 2.85 47.78
CA ASP A 783 -0.16 2.95 48.83
C ASP A 783 0.11 4.19 49.71
N ASP A 784 0.46 5.34 49.10
CA ASP A 784 0.94 6.55 49.80
C ASP A 784 2.18 6.34 50.70
N ASP A 785 2.79 5.17 50.63
CA ASP A 785 4.01 4.79 51.37
C ASP A 785 5.19 4.70 50.40
N PHE A 786 5.99 5.77 50.32
CA PHE A 786 7.15 5.83 49.41
C PHE A 786 8.33 4.97 49.86
N ASP A 787 8.41 4.60 51.15
CA ASP A 787 9.38 3.63 51.62
C ASP A 787 9.04 2.22 51.14
N LEU A 788 7.75 1.88 51.07
CA LEU A 788 7.28 0.64 50.50
C LEU A 788 7.48 0.61 48.99
N LEU A 789 7.19 1.72 48.31
CA LEU A 789 7.44 1.85 46.85
C LEU A 789 8.92 1.62 46.51
N ALA A 790 9.84 2.20 47.29
CA ALA A 790 11.29 2.01 47.13
C ALA A 790 11.73 0.54 47.28
N ARG A 791 11.02 -0.26 48.07
CA ARG A 791 11.27 -1.71 48.24
C ARG A 791 10.55 -2.56 47.22
N ARG A 792 9.39 -2.11 46.68
CA ARG A 792 8.58 -2.84 45.69
C ARG A 792 9.23 -2.82 44.33
N ILE A 793 9.91 -1.76 43.92
CA ILE A 793 10.53 -1.63 42.59
C ILE A 793 12.06 -1.70 42.71
N SER A 794 12.68 -2.67 42.08
CA SER A 794 14.12 -2.93 42.14
C SER A 794 14.96 -1.92 41.38
N ASN A 795 14.48 -1.49 40.20
CA ASN A 795 15.11 -0.45 39.38
C ASN A 795 14.01 0.48 38.82
N LYS A 796 13.82 1.60 39.48
CA LYS A 796 12.78 2.57 39.14
C LYS A 796 12.99 3.20 37.75
N GLU A 797 14.23 3.49 37.37
CA GLU A 797 14.53 4.15 36.09
C GLU A 797 14.13 3.27 34.92
N GLU A 798 14.49 2.00 34.91
CA GLU A 798 14.13 1.06 33.88
C GLU A 798 12.63 0.73 33.89
N PHE A 799 12.05 0.52 35.07
CA PHE A 799 10.63 0.27 35.24
C PHE A 799 9.78 1.41 34.66
N TYR A 800 10.09 2.67 35.02
CA TYR A 800 9.37 3.82 34.51
C TYR A 800 9.60 4.04 33.02
N SER A 801 10.82 3.80 32.53
CA SER A 801 11.11 3.88 31.10
C SER A 801 10.33 2.84 30.30
N LEU A 802 10.13 1.65 30.83
CA LEU A 802 9.31 0.60 30.21
C LEU A 802 7.81 0.94 30.27
N LEU A 803 7.29 1.32 31.45
CA LEU A 803 5.86 1.54 31.67
C LEU A 803 5.36 2.78 30.92
N TYR A 804 6.08 3.90 30.99
CA TYR A 804 5.68 5.18 30.40
C TYR A 804 6.19 5.39 28.95
N GLY A 805 7.16 4.58 28.50
CA GLY A 805 7.80 4.73 27.19
C GLY A 805 6.97 4.23 26.01
N LEU A 806 5.85 3.55 26.24
CA LEU A 806 4.91 3.03 25.24
C LEU A 806 5.56 2.18 24.14
N GLN A 807 6.66 1.50 24.45
CA GLN A 807 7.36 0.63 23.49
C GLN A 807 6.67 -0.72 23.32
N TYR A 808 5.74 -1.06 24.20
CA TYR A 808 4.95 -2.29 24.19
C TYR A 808 3.69 -2.21 23.32
N ILE A 809 3.33 -1.05 22.81
CA ILE A 809 2.26 -0.86 21.82
C ILE A 809 2.85 -0.42 20.50
N ASP A 810 2.23 -0.85 19.39
CA ASP A 810 2.63 -0.43 18.06
C ASP A 810 1.45 -0.33 17.11
N VAL A 811 1.66 0.32 15.95
CA VAL A 811 0.66 0.41 14.90
C VAL A 811 0.62 -0.90 14.13
N SER A 812 -0.53 -1.53 14.11
CA SER A 812 -0.79 -2.77 13.35
C SER A 812 -1.72 -2.48 12.18
N PHE A 813 -1.36 -3.04 11.04
CA PHE A 813 -2.16 -2.94 9.83
C PHE A 813 -2.91 -4.23 9.62
N ARG A 814 -4.20 -4.11 9.28
CA ARG A 814 -5.05 -5.25 9.01
C ARG A 814 -5.88 -5.02 7.76
N LEU A 815 -5.91 -6.05 6.95
CA LEU A 815 -6.88 -6.21 5.88
C LEU A 815 -8.06 -6.99 6.45
N LYS A 816 -9.27 -6.45 6.32
CA LYS A 816 -10.52 -7.11 6.70
C LYS A 816 -11.34 -7.41 5.45
N MET A 817 -12.03 -8.53 5.43
CA MET A 817 -13.01 -8.89 4.41
C MET A 817 -14.32 -9.30 5.09
N GLY A 818 -15.40 -8.60 4.79
CA GLY A 818 -16.69 -8.81 5.47
C GLY A 818 -16.59 -8.64 6.99
N GLY A 819 -15.79 -7.69 7.48
CA GLY A 819 -15.56 -7.43 8.92
C GLY A 819 -14.63 -8.43 9.61
N ARG A 820 -14.18 -9.51 8.94
CA ARG A 820 -13.26 -10.54 9.49
C ARG A 820 -11.81 -10.24 9.10
N ASN A 821 -10.88 -10.48 10.02
CA ASN A 821 -9.45 -10.35 9.75
C ASN A 821 -8.95 -11.48 8.83
N LEU A 822 -7.81 -11.25 8.16
CA LEU A 822 -7.21 -12.24 7.25
C LEU A 822 -6.96 -13.60 7.92
N GLU A 823 -6.59 -13.59 9.19
CA GLU A 823 -6.30 -14.80 9.96
C GLU A 823 -7.54 -15.68 10.16
N GLU A 824 -8.73 -15.07 10.17
CA GLU A 824 -10.02 -15.72 10.34
C GLU A 824 -10.60 -16.28 9.03
N LEU A 825 -10.02 -15.89 7.88
CA LEU A 825 -10.45 -16.34 6.56
C LEU A 825 -9.89 -17.73 6.25
N SER A 826 -10.67 -18.51 5.52
CA SER A 826 -10.20 -19.78 4.96
C SER A 826 -9.11 -19.55 3.90
N PRO A 827 -8.25 -20.55 3.60
CA PRO A 827 -7.27 -20.43 2.52
C PRO A 827 -7.88 -20.06 1.17
N GLY A 828 -9.09 -20.53 0.85
CA GLY A 828 -9.83 -20.16 -0.35
C GLY A 828 -10.24 -18.68 -0.35
N GLU A 829 -10.81 -18.17 0.75
CA GLU A 829 -11.16 -16.76 0.86
C GLU A 829 -9.94 -15.86 0.72
N ARG A 830 -8.79 -16.23 1.31
CA ARG A 830 -7.52 -15.52 1.12
C ARG A 830 -7.04 -15.55 -0.33
N GLY A 831 -7.20 -16.69 -1.00
CA GLY A 831 -6.92 -16.82 -2.44
C GLY A 831 -7.74 -15.84 -3.28
N ILE A 832 -9.02 -15.66 -2.97
CA ILE A 832 -9.86 -14.64 -3.62
C ILE A 832 -9.32 -13.24 -3.38
N VAL A 833 -8.98 -12.89 -2.13
CA VAL A 833 -8.41 -11.57 -1.81
C VAL A 833 -7.15 -11.33 -2.64
N LEU A 834 -6.21 -12.27 -2.65
CA LEU A 834 -4.97 -12.16 -3.42
C LEU A 834 -5.24 -11.97 -4.92
N LEU A 835 -6.16 -12.76 -5.50
CA LEU A 835 -6.53 -12.66 -6.91
C LEU A 835 -7.23 -11.33 -7.24
N ILE A 836 -8.08 -10.81 -6.35
CA ILE A 836 -8.67 -9.47 -6.50
C ILE A 836 -7.57 -8.41 -6.59
N PHE A 837 -6.58 -8.48 -5.70
CA PHE A 837 -5.45 -7.54 -5.72
C PHE A 837 -4.67 -7.61 -7.02
N TYR A 838 -4.34 -8.79 -7.50
CA TYR A 838 -3.60 -8.95 -8.75
C TYR A 838 -4.43 -8.62 -9.99
N LEU A 839 -5.67 -9.10 -10.08
CA LEU A 839 -6.48 -8.95 -11.29
C LEU A 839 -7.19 -7.59 -11.36
N ALA A 840 -7.83 -7.15 -10.27
CA ALA A 840 -8.66 -5.97 -10.29
C ALA A 840 -7.89 -4.69 -9.96
N LEU A 841 -6.94 -4.76 -9.04
CA LEU A 841 -6.27 -3.59 -8.46
C LEU A 841 -4.89 -3.29 -9.03
N SER A 842 -4.13 -4.27 -9.51
CA SER A 842 -2.79 -4.00 -10.05
C SER A 842 -2.84 -3.01 -11.23
N LYS A 843 -2.08 -1.92 -11.16
CA LYS A 843 -1.91 -0.94 -12.26
C LYS A 843 -0.94 -1.43 -13.34
N SER A 844 -0.36 -2.60 -13.19
CA SER A 844 0.56 -3.17 -14.18
C SER A 844 -0.14 -3.44 -15.51
N ASN A 845 0.47 -3.01 -16.61
CA ASN A 845 0.05 -3.31 -17.97
C ASN A 845 0.68 -4.61 -18.53
N MET A 846 1.58 -5.24 -17.76
CA MET A 846 2.21 -6.50 -18.13
C MET A 846 1.18 -7.62 -18.23
N PRO A 847 1.37 -8.60 -19.13
CA PRO A 847 0.55 -9.80 -19.17
C PRO A 847 0.49 -10.49 -17.81
N ILE A 848 -0.65 -11.10 -17.49
CA ILE A 848 -0.76 -11.95 -16.30
C ILE A 848 -1.10 -13.38 -16.70
N ILE A 849 -0.37 -14.32 -16.14
CA ILE A 849 -0.60 -15.76 -16.30
C ILE A 849 -1.03 -16.31 -14.94
N VAL A 850 -2.18 -16.97 -14.88
CA VAL A 850 -2.72 -17.55 -13.65
C VAL A 850 -3.02 -19.03 -13.88
N ASP A 851 -2.42 -19.90 -13.08
CA ASP A 851 -2.65 -21.36 -13.19
C ASP A 851 -3.66 -21.80 -12.14
N GLN A 852 -4.83 -22.21 -12.59
CA GLN A 852 -5.96 -22.76 -11.82
C GLN A 852 -6.39 -21.87 -10.63
N PRO A 853 -6.82 -20.62 -10.90
CA PRO A 853 -7.23 -19.69 -9.83
C PRO A 853 -8.48 -20.17 -9.06
N GLU A 854 -9.24 -21.11 -9.64
CA GLU A 854 -10.44 -21.65 -9.04
C GLU A 854 -10.19 -22.77 -8.02
N ASP A 855 -8.96 -23.28 -7.91
CA ASP A 855 -8.64 -24.33 -6.95
C ASP A 855 -8.85 -23.82 -5.51
N ASN A 856 -9.52 -24.62 -4.71
CA ASN A 856 -9.96 -24.28 -3.34
C ASN A 856 -11.08 -23.24 -3.24
N LEU A 857 -11.73 -22.85 -4.37
CA LEU A 857 -12.88 -21.96 -4.38
C LEU A 857 -14.17 -22.72 -4.68
N ASP A 858 -15.27 -22.30 -4.05
CA ASP A 858 -16.60 -22.75 -4.46
C ASP A 858 -17.09 -22.02 -5.73
N ASN A 859 -18.01 -22.65 -6.46
CA ASN A 859 -18.50 -22.12 -7.72
C ASN A 859 -19.22 -20.75 -7.58
N GLN A 860 -19.82 -20.45 -6.43
CA GLN A 860 -20.47 -19.17 -6.19
C GLN A 860 -19.42 -18.07 -6.05
N SER A 861 -18.35 -18.33 -5.31
CA SER A 861 -17.21 -17.42 -5.19
C SER A 861 -16.50 -17.20 -6.53
N VAL A 862 -16.34 -18.25 -7.35
CA VAL A 862 -15.77 -18.11 -8.69
C VAL A 862 -16.65 -17.20 -9.55
N TYR A 863 -17.95 -17.46 -9.64
CA TYR A 863 -18.85 -16.69 -10.50
C TYR A 863 -19.07 -15.26 -9.97
N GLY A 864 -19.35 -15.13 -8.67
CA GLY A 864 -19.70 -13.84 -8.06
C GLY A 864 -18.52 -12.90 -7.83
N LYS A 865 -17.33 -13.44 -7.57
CA LYS A 865 -16.15 -12.63 -7.17
C LYS A 865 -15.02 -12.65 -8.19
N LEU A 866 -14.63 -13.83 -8.66
CA LEU A 866 -13.48 -13.96 -9.55
C LEU A 866 -13.78 -13.53 -10.98
N VAL A 867 -14.94 -13.92 -11.54
CA VAL A 867 -15.36 -13.55 -12.91
C VAL A 867 -15.35 -12.03 -13.14
N PRO A 868 -15.95 -11.18 -12.29
CA PRO A 868 -15.89 -9.73 -12.45
C PRO A 868 -14.44 -9.17 -12.43
N CYS A 869 -13.57 -9.75 -11.60
CA CYS A 869 -12.17 -9.32 -11.52
C CYS A 869 -11.39 -9.67 -12.80
N ILE A 870 -11.61 -10.85 -13.36
CA ILE A 870 -11.02 -11.27 -14.65
C ILE A 870 -11.51 -10.36 -15.79
N CYS A 871 -12.83 -10.08 -15.84
CA CYS A 871 -13.42 -9.18 -16.84
C CYS A 871 -12.87 -7.75 -16.74
N ALA A 872 -12.60 -7.26 -15.52
CA ALA A 872 -11.94 -5.98 -15.32
C ALA A 872 -10.45 -5.99 -15.75
N ALA A 873 -9.74 -7.08 -15.48
CA ALA A 873 -8.33 -7.24 -15.84
C ALA A 873 -8.13 -7.29 -17.36
N LYS A 874 -8.93 -8.06 -18.11
CA LYS A 874 -8.78 -8.23 -19.57
C LYS A 874 -8.98 -6.92 -20.36
N LYS A 875 -9.69 -5.94 -19.79
CA LYS A 875 -9.83 -4.59 -20.38
C LYS A 875 -8.53 -3.79 -20.31
N ARG A 876 -7.66 -4.07 -19.34
CA ARG A 876 -6.45 -3.29 -19.06
C ARG A 876 -5.17 -3.97 -19.53
N ARG A 877 -5.09 -5.29 -19.50
CA ARG A 877 -3.91 -6.09 -19.87
C ARG A 877 -4.29 -7.42 -20.49
N GLN A 878 -3.33 -8.10 -21.10
CA GLN A 878 -3.51 -9.47 -21.56
C GLN A 878 -3.58 -10.42 -20.38
N VAL A 879 -4.55 -11.33 -20.38
CA VAL A 879 -4.80 -12.29 -19.30
C VAL A 879 -4.76 -13.69 -19.86
N ILE A 880 -3.94 -14.58 -19.31
CA ILE A 880 -3.82 -15.98 -19.69
C ILE A 880 -4.16 -16.82 -18.46
N ILE A 881 -5.24 -17.60 -18.53
CA ILE A 881 -5.71 -18.39 -17.39
C ILE A 881 -5.79 -19.87 -17.78
N VAL A 882 -5.12 -20.71 -17.00
CA VAL A 882 -5.32 -22.16 -17.05
C VAL A 882 -6.49 -22.49 -16.15
N THR A 883 -7.50 -23.18 -16.67
CA THR A 883 -8.70 -23.47 -15.88
C THR A 883 -9.37 -24.80 -16.28
N HIS A 884 -10.12 -25.37 -15.34
CA HIS A 884 -11.07 -26.46 -15.59
C HIS A 884 -12.52 -26.05 -15.23
N ASN A 885 -12.74 -24.75 -14.93
CA ASN A 885 -14.04 -24.21 -14.55
C ASN A 885 -14.72 -23.50 -15.75
N PRO A 886 -15.95 -23.89 -16.15
CA PRO A 886 -16.66 -23.25 -17.25
C PRO A 886 -16.99 -21.78 -16.99
N ASN A 887 -17.15 -21.37 -15.72
CA ASN A 887 -17.40 -19.96 -15.38
C ASN A 887 -16.22 -19.05 -15.77
N ILE A 888 -14.99 -19.55 -15.74
CA ILE A 888 -13.83 -18.75 -16.15
C ILE A 888 -13.68 -18.73 -17.67
N ALA A 889 -13.83 -19.87 -18.34
CA ALA A 889 -13.65 -19.93 -19.78
C ALA A 889 -14.82 -19.31 -20.57
N VAL A 890 -16.06 -19.50 -20.11
CA VAL A 890 -17.28 -19.12 -20.85
C VAL A 890 -17.92 -17.86 -20.27
N ALA A 891 -18.16 -17.79 -18.95
CA ALA A 891 -18.85 -16.63 -18.37
C ALA A 891 -17.98 -15.36 -18.35
N CYS A 892 -16.64 -15.49 -18.33
CA CYS A 892 -15.73 -14.34 -18.57
C CYS A 892 -15.65 -13.91 -20.04
N ASP A 893 -16.38 -14.56 -20.95
CA ASP A 893 -16.29 -14.32 -22.40
C ASP A 893 -14.85 -14.30 -22.89
N ALA A 894 -14.14 -15.44 -22.72
CA ALA A 894 -12.76 -15.55 -23.17
C ALA A 894 -12.68 -15.35 -24.70
N GLU A 895 -11.84 -14.42 -25.12
CA GLU A 895 -11.61 -14.11 -26.52
C GLU A 895 -10.98 -15.30 -27.26
N GLN A 896 -10.13 -16.06 -26.56
CA GLN A 896 -9.52 -17.27 -27.10
C GLN A 896 -9.59 -18.39 -26.09
N ILE A 897 -9.98 -19.56 -26.54
CA ILE A 897 -9.91 -20.80 -25.79
C ILE A 897 -8.85 -21.68 -26.45
N VAL A 898 -7.89 -22.12 -25.63
CA VAL A 898 -6.81 -23.03 -26.04
C VAL A 898 -7.07 -24.40 -25.43
N PHE A 899 -7.45 -25.36 -26.23
CA PHE A 899 -7.63 -26.74 -25.82
C PHE A 899 -6.31 -27.50 -25.85
N CYS A 900 -5.96 -28.09 -24.73
CA CYS A 900 -4.74 -28.84 -24.50
C CYS A 900 -5.03 -30.36 -24.54
N GLN A 901 -4.36 -31.09 -25.40
CA GLN A 901 -4.49 -32.55 -25.49
C GLN A 901 -3.12 -33.21 -25.48
N MET A 902 -2.98 -34.26 -24.67
CA MET A 902 -1.76 -35.08 -24.62
C MET A 902 -2.04 -36.48 -25.22
N ASN A 903 -1.28 -36.83 -26.23
CA ASN A 903 -1.25 -38.21 -26.73
C ASN A 903 -0.32 -39.04 -25.84
N LYS A 904 -0.90 -39.92 -25.00
CA LYS A 904 -0.13 -40.71 -24.03
C LYS A 904 0.84 -41.72 -24.65
N SER A 905 0.58 -42.16 -25.89
CA SER A 905 1.42 -43.15 -26.60
C SER A 905 2.71 -42.51 -27.14
N THR A 906 2.67 -41.25 -27.54
CA THR A 906 3.78 -40.50 -28.12
C THR A 906 4.35 -39.42 -27.19
N SER A 907 3.71 -39.20 -26.04
CA SER A 907 3.97 -38.09 -25.13
C SER A 907 3.84 -36.71 -25.75
N HIS A 908 3.16 -36.61 -26.91
CA HIS A 908 3.00 -35.36 -27.64
C HIS A 908 1.85 -34.52 -27.08
N ILE A 909 2.15 -33.26 -26.80
CA ILE A 909 1.18 -32.25 -26.35
C ILE A 909 0.85 -31.37 -27.56
N SER A 910 -0.43 -31.29 -27.90
CA SER A 910 -0.96 -30.43 -28.95
C SER A 910 -1.91 -29.39 -28.39
N TYR A 911 -1.96 -28.25 -29.06
CA TYR A 911 -2.82 -27.13 -28.72
C TYR A 911 -3.71 -26.77 -29.90
N THR A 912 -5.02 -26.79 -29.68
CA THR A 912 -6.03 -26.31 -30.66
C THR A 912 -6.68 -25.06 -30.05
N SER A 913 -6.78 -23.99 -30.82
CA SER A 913 -7.31 -22.74 -30.30
C SER A 913 -8.35 -22.10 -31.21
N GLY A 914 -9.24 -21.30 -30.60
CA GLY A 914 -10.27 -20.53 -31.28
C GLY A 914 -11.23 -19.86 -30.33
N ALA A 915 -12.29 -19.28 -30.86
CA ALA A 915 -13.35 -18.66 -30.07
C ALA A 915 -14.42 -19.68 -29.65
N VAL A 916 -15.28 -19.37 -28.70
CA VAL A 916 -16.38 -20.22 -28.22
C VAL A 916 -17.44 -20.43 -29.28
N GLU A 917 -17.61 -19.49 -30.22
CA GLU A 917 -18.49 -19.61 -31.40
C GLU A 917 -18.02 -20.63 -32.43
N ASN A 918 -16.75 -21.03 -32.41
CA ASN A 918 -16.26 -22.11 -33.27
C ASN A 918 -16.79 -23.45 -32.77
N SER A 919 -17.43 -24.23 -33.65
CA SER A 919 -18.09 -25.49 -33.29
C SER A 919 -17.13 -26.56 -32.76
N GLU A 920 -15.89 -26.62 -33.28
CA GLU A 920 -14.87 -27.58 -32.80
C GLU A 920 -14.46 -27.23 -31.38
N VAL A 921 -14.11 -25.96 -31.14
CA VAL A 921 -13.69 -25.48 -29.81
C VAL A 921 -14.84 -25.58 -28.82
N ARG A 922 -16.05 -25.21 -29.22
CA ARG A 922 -17.26 -25.34 -28.38
C ARG A 922 -17.51 -26.77 -27.92
N ASN A 923 -17.34 -27.75 -28.80
CA ASN A 923 -17.51 -29.16 -28.46
C ASN A 923 -16.46 -29.59 -27.41
N GLU A 924 -15.20 -29.19 -27.57
CA GLU A 924 -14.15 -29.47 -26.60
C GLU A 924 -14.41 -28.78 -25.23
N VAL A 925 -14.92 -27.54 -25.23
CA VAL A 925 -15.35 -26.85 -24.01
C VAL A 925 -16.42 -27.66 -23.26
N VAL A 926 -17.46 -28.10 -23.98
CA VAL A 926 -18.52 -28.90 -23.36
C VAL A 926 -18.02 -30.26 -22.88
N ASP A 927 -17.18 -30.93 -23.64
CA ASP A 927 -16.67 -32.25 -23.30
C ASP A 927 -15.72 -32.21 -22.09
N VAL A 928 -14.87 -31.18 -21.99
CA VAL A 928 -13.86 -31.06 -20.93
C VAL A 928 -14.40 -30.39 -19.67
N LEU A 929 -15.14 -29.29 -19.82
CA LEU A 929 -15.58 -28.51 -18.67
C LEU A 929 -16.96 -28.91 -18.15
N GLU A 930 -17.87 -29.38 -19.06
CA GLU A 930 -19.24 -29.74 -18.71
C GLU A 930 -19.44 -31.25 -18.56
N GLY A 931 -18.43 -32.04 -18.91
CA GLY A 931 -18.47 -33.50 -18.81
C GLY A 931 -19.33 -34.17 -19.85
N THR A 932 -19.28 -33.70 -21.10
CA THR A 932 -19.96 -34.10 -22.31
C THR A 932 -21.37 -33.51 -22.49
N MET A 933 -21.80 -33.34 -23.73
CA MET A 933 -23.14 -32.82 -24.09
C MET A 933 -24.30 -33.60 -23.48
N PRO A 934 -24.27 -34.98 -23.41
CA PRO A 934 -25.31 -35.72 -22.71
C PRO A 934 -25.42 -35.42 -21.24
N ALA A 935 -24.28 -35.27 -20.53
CA ALA A 935 -24.28 -34.95 -19.11
C ALA A 935 -24.80 -33.51 -18.85
N PHE A 936 -24.35 -32.54 -19.67
CA PHE A 936 -24.84 -31.16 -19.65
C PHE A 936 -26.37 -31.10 -19.88
N SER A 937 -26.87 -31.78 -20.93
CA SER A 937 -28.29 -31.84 -21.24
C SER A 937 -29.12 -32.52 -20.14
N LEU A 938 -28.59 -33.57 -19.50
CA LEU A 938 -29.25 -34.23 -18.38
C LEU A 938 -29.36 -33.31 -17.16
N ARG A 939 -28.29 -32.58 -16.83
CA ARG A 939 -28.32 -31.59 -15.74
C ARG A 939 -29.35 -30.49 -16.00
N LYS A 940 -29.32 -29.91 -17.22
CA LYS A 940 -30.29 -28.89 -17.65
C LYS A 940 -31.73 -29.35 -17.48
N LYS A 941 -32.05 -30.59 -17.93
CA LYS A 941 -33.38 -31.20 -17.75
C LYS A 941 -33.76 -31.43 -16.30
N LYS A 942 -32.79 -31.84 -15.42
CA LYS A 942 -33.05 -32.09 -14.00
C LYS A 942 -33.26 -30.80 -13.17
N TYR A 943 -32.61 -29.71 -13.58
CA TYR A 943 -32.77 -28.41 -12.88
C TYR A 943 -34.08 -27.69 -13.26
N GLY A 944 -34.85 -28.23 -14.21
CA GLY A 944 -35.99 -27.53 -14.78
C GLY A 944 -35.53 -26.52 -15.82
N ASN A 945 -36.22 -26.41 -16.93
CA ASN A 945 -35.99 -25.29 -17.84
C ASN A 945 -36.57 -24.02 -17.20
N PRO A 946 -35.79 -23.00 -16.92
CA PRO A 946 -36.39 -21.70 -16.62
C PRO A 946 -37.04 -21.13 -17.89
#